data_0cbb327012c0ef3a5f6087cb39f82138
#
_entry.id   0cbb327012c0ef3a5f6087cb39f82138
#
_cell.length_a   1.000
_cell.length_b   1.000
_cell.length_c   1.000
_cell.angle_alpha   90.00
_cell.angle_beta   90.00
_cell.angle_gamma   90.00
#
_symmetry.space_group_name_H-M   'P 1'
#
loop_
_entity.id
_entity.type
_entity.pdbx_description
1 polymer ?
#
loop_
_entity_poly.entity_id
_entity_poly.type
_entity_poly.pdbx_seq_one_letter_code
_entity_poly.pdbx_strand_id
1 'polypeptide(L)'
;MKVILTSILLTIIHFNIAAQTGKIAGKVTDAKTGETLIGVAVVLDGTTTGGATDLDGKYIIQNLQPGVYKISAKYISYKSKLIDGVAVKAGEVTNLNIILEENTTDLKEVIISASYNRESVNTLLLEQKNAVAVSDGISADAIKRTPDNNASDVMKRISGASIQENKFAVIRGLNDRYNLAFINGAPLPSTESDRKAFSFDLFPSNMLDNLVIYKTATPDMPAEFAGGIIQISTKEIPEEGFISASTSGSYNSITTGKTKLASEGSKTDWLGYDNGLRDIPNDFPEFNGFKTLSLADSNKIKFGSMFKNNFAINRNTAPINNNIQLSAGTVFNIFKLKAGIVGSLSRNETYRFSEVQRNFYDVNDNNTLLNQYNDSLHKREVLSGALLNFSVRIGEKSKISLKNSYTLNGEDQTIRRTGNSNMNVPGNEIDLKNTGLWYTENRLFTTQLNGEHVFTKWNVKLKWTGGYSNIQRDVPDFRRVSYSKLSSDTAGPYRLQVGNAVQLEQAGRFFSGLNEDIRSAGVDLTIPLVSLNSKNLTSTFKCGVYFQERARQFSARQFGYVFRAGPGVPANIKELPIDSVFDPTRFIFKSGRYFMLEEATNPNDRYTADSKQNSGYAMLDQKLFNKLRLVWGMRFEEFLQRLNSLNASGDSVKVRTLKQDWLPSLNATYELTKKSNLRFSASRTLSRPEFREIAPFAFYDFNIDYVIAGNPNLKRASIQNFDLRYEFFPNGGQVISASLFTKQFTDAIEFINDIDVGAFSRRFGYANVNNATNYGAEIELRKNFAFIDSMAHTKCFSNLFFIGNFSYIVSEIDLTQFGLASTGVRPLQGQSPYIVNTGLQYNDNENGITASFMVNRVGRRIAFVGNAGIPDVYENPRTVMDLQVTKTIFKRLILKLTFADLLAQNQVFYMDLDKNKKFNADKDNTVFDYSFGRTISFGASIKF
;
A
#
# COMPACT_ATOMS: atom_id res chain seq x y z
N MET A 1 25.65 -8.60 31.14
CA MET A 1 25.07 -7.47 30.38
C MET A 1 25.89 -6.18 30.50
N LYS A 2 26.34 -5.72 31.68
CA LYS A 2 27.21 -4.54 31.80
C LYS A 2 28.57 -4.70 31.11
N VAL A 3 29.22 -5.86 31.17
CA VAL A 3 30.53 -6.13 30.57
C VAL A 3 30.46 -6.15 29.04
N ILE A 4 29.38 -6.66 28.44
CA ILE A 4 29.16 -6.69 26.99
C ILE A 4 28.91 -5.28 26.44
N LEU A 5 28.16 -4.43 27.15
CA LEU A 5 27.96 -3.04 26.76
C LEU A 5 29.24 -2.22 26.83
N THR A 6 30.11 -2.48 27.85
CA THR A 6 31.38 -1.75 27.98
C THR A 6 32.40 -2.22 26.93
N SER A 7 32.40 -3.48 26.53
CA SER A 7 33.25 -3.99 25.45
C SER A 7 32.81 -3.44 24.07
N ILE A 8 31.50 -3.32 23.81
CA ILE A 8 30.97 -2.72 22.59
C ILE A 8 31.27 -1.21 22.55
N LEU A 9 31.22 -0.53 23.68
CA LEU A 9 31.56 0.90 23.79
C LEU A 9 33.05 1.16 23.58
N LEU A 10 33.94 0.29 24.09
CA LEU A 10 35.40 0.37 23.88
C LEU A 10 35.82 0.04 22.43
N THR A 11 35.13 -0.85 21.76
CA THR A 11 35.41 -1.19 20.35
C THR A 11 35.01 -0.07 19.40
N ILE A 12 34.05 0.76 19.75
CA ILE A 12 33.57 1.93 18.98
C ILE A 12 34.55 3.11 19.05
N ILE A 13 35.42 3.17 20.07
CA ILE A 13 36.34 4.32 20.31
C ILE A 13 37.64 4.20 19.49
N HIS A 14 37.95 3.05 18.88
CA HIS A 14 39.23 2.82 18.20
C HIS A 14 39.24 3.00 16.67
N PHE A 15 38.15 3.49 16.06
CA PHE A 15 38.11 3.78 14.61
C PHE A 15 37.99 5.27 14.29
N ASN A 16 38.97 6.08 14.69
CA ASN A 16 39.11 7.46 14.28
C ASN A 16 40.42 7.71 13.53
N ILE A 17 40.49 7.24 12.28
CA ILE A 17 41.32 7.88 11.26
C ILE A 17 40.38 8.14 10.06
N ALA A 18 39.60 9.21 10.13
CA ALA A 18 38.85 9.69 8.98
C ALA A 18 39.85 10.47 8.11
N ALA A 19 40.35 9.85 7.06
CA ALA A 19 40.99 10.57 5.97
C ALA A 19 39.98 11.58 5.42
N GLN A 20 40.26 12.88 5.44
CA GLN A 20 39.43 13.91 4.86
C GLN A 20 39.29 13.64 3.36
N THR A 21 38.06 13.44 2.88
CA THR A 21 37.75 13.21 1.47
C THR A 21 37.56 14.55 0.75
N GLY A 22 37.91 14.61 -0.54
CA GLY A 22 37.61 15.73 -1.43
C GLY A 22 36.39 15.45 -2.32
N LYS A 23 36.05 16.40 -3.18
CA LYS A 23 34.93 16.31 -4.14
C LYS A 23 35.36 16.83 -5.50
N ILE A 24 34.76 16.30 -6.58
CA ILE A 24 34.82 16.90 -7.91
C ILE A 24 33.39 17.38 -8.25
N ALA A 25 33.26 18.61 -8.66
CA ALA A 25 31.99 19.18 -9.11
C ALA A 25 32.20 19.98 -10.39
N GLY A 26 31.19 20.07 -11.23
CA GLY A 26 31.28 20.84 -12.46
C GLY A 26 29.99 20.80 -13.27
N LYS A 27 30.08 21.27 -14.51
CA LYS A 27 28.97 21.34 -15.44
C LYS A 27 29.38 20.69 -16.74
N VAL A 28 28.45 19.99 -17.38
CA VAL A 28 28.67 19.39 -18.70
C VAL A 28 27.85 20.16 -19.73
N THR A 29 28.52 20.58 -20.83
CA THR A 29 27.89 21.35 -21.89
C THR A 29 28.18 20.73 -23.26
N ASP A 30 27.32 21.01 -24.22
CA ASP A 30 27.49 20.69 -25.62
C ASP A 30 28.53 21.61 -26.25
N ALA A 31 29.45 21.07 -27.06
CA ALA A 31 30.54 21.81 -27.67
C ALA A 31 30.06 22.79 -28.75
N LYS A 32 28.94 22.51 -29.40
CA LYS A 32 28.43 23.29 -30.54
C LYS A 32 27.39 24.36 -30.13
N THR A 33 26.55 24.01 -29.18
CA THR A 33 25.44 24.87 -28.76
C THR A 33 25.73 25.60 -27.45
N GLY A 34 26.72 25.14 -26.66
CA GLY A 34 27.02 25.65 -25.32
C GLY A 34 25.96 25.29 -24.27
N GLU A 35 24.94 24.53 -24.68
CA GLU A 35 23.84 24.14 -23.79
C GLU A 35 24.27 23.06 -22.80
N THR A 36 23.59 23.03 -21.69
CA THR A 36 23.85 22.05 -20.61
C THR A 36 23.30 20.68 -20.97
N LEU A 37 24.11 19.66 -20.81
CA LEU A 37 23.75 18.29 -21.07
C LEU A 37 23.25 17.60 -19.78
N ILE A 38 22.00 17.13 -19.83
CA ILE A 38 21.29 16.52 -18.71
C ILE A 38 21.47 15.01 -18.78
N GLY A 39 21.77 14.34 -17.65
CA GLY A 39 21.89 12.88 -17.62
C GLY A 39 23.21 12.36 -18.16
N VAL A 40 24.22 13.18 -18.32
CA VAL A 40 25.60 12.75 -18.67
C VAL A 40 26.17 11.97 -17.50
N ALA A 41 26.63 10.75 -17.73
CA ALA A 41 27.35 9.96 -16.74
C ALA A 41 28.79 10.47 -16.62
N VAL A 42 29.15 11.04 -15.48
CA VAL A 42 30.49 11.48 -15.15
C VAL A 42 31.03 10.61 -14.01
N VAL A 43 32.00 9.75 -14.32
CA VAL A 43 32.51 8.74 -13.40
C VAL A 43 34.02 8.71 -13.39
N LEU A 44 34.62 8.22 -12.31
CA LEU A 44 36.03 7.85 -12.29
C LEU A 44 36.27 6.71 -13.29
N ASP A 45 37.24 6.87 -14.17
CA ASP A 45 37.51 5.91 -15.25
C ASP A 45 37.77 4.49 -14.69
N GLY A 46 37.12 3.51 -15.27
CA GLY A 46 37.19 2.13 -14.81
C GLY A 46 36.39 1.82 -13.53
N THR A 47 35.65 2.79 -12.99
CA THR A 47 34.80 2.61 -11.78
C THR A 47 33.36 3.01 -12.05
N THR A 48 32.50 2.78 -11.05
CA THR A 48 31.11 3.29 -11.03
C THR A 48 30.97 4.50 -10.12
N THR A 49 32.06 4.96 -9.52
CA THR A 49 32.03 6.12 -8.63
C THR A 49 31.87 7.39 -9.45
N GLY A 50 30.75 8.06 -9.29
CA GLY A 50 30.44 9.25 -10.07
C GLY A 50 28.99 9.68 -9.93
N GLY A 51 28.51 10.50 -10.83
CA GLY A 51 27.14 10.97 -10.86
C GLY A 51 26.69 11.31 -12.26
N ALA A 52 25.36 11.36 -12.44
CA ALA A 52 24.77 11.92 -13.67
C ALA A 52 24.56 13.41 -13.49
N THR A 53 24.68 14.17 -14.59
CA THR A 53 24.33 15.59 -14.57
C THR A 53 22.85 15.82 -14.32
N ASP A 54 22.55 16.80 -13.49
CA ASP A 54 21.19 17.25 -13.20
C ASP A 54 20.57 18.05 -14.37
N LEU A 55 19.40 18.63 -14.14
CA LEU A 55 18.67 19.44 -15.13
C LEU A 55 19.40 20.73 -15.55
N ASP A 56 20.36 21.16 -14.75
CA ASP A 56 21.24 22.29 -15.06
C ASP A 56 22.57 21.86 -15.68
N GLY A 57 22.73 20.56 -15.96
CA GLY A 57 23.96 19.96 -16.45
C GLY A 57 25.05 19.87 -15.38
N LYS A 58 24.76 20.10 -14.10
CA LYS A 58 25.73 20.03 -13.02
C LYS A 58 25.86 18.61 -12.50
N TYR A 59 27.08 18.24 -12.10
CA TYR A 59 27.37 16.96 -11.46
C TYR A 59 28.26 17.16 -10.24
N ILE A 60 28.25 16.19 -9.34
CA ILE A 60 29.14 16.15 -8.19
C ILE A 60 29.55 14.69 -7.91
N ILE A 61 30.86 14.49 -7.73
CA ILE A 61 31.44 13.23 -7.27
C ILE A 61 31.97 13.49 -5.86
N GLN A 62 31.41 12.81 -4.86
CA GLN A 62 31.72 13.03 -3.43
C GLN A 62 32.56 11.89 -2.87
N ASN A 63 33.13 12.13 -1.69
CA ASN A 63 33.85 11.15 -0.88
C ASN A 63 35.09 10.57 -1.55
N LEU A 64 35.81 11.38 -2.34
CA LEU A 64 37.02 10.97 -2.98
C LEU A 64 38.23 11.10 -2.03
N GLN A 65 39.05 10.07 -1.94
CA GLN A 65 40.33 10.16 -1.25
C GLN A 65 41.23 11.19 -1.96
N PRO A 66 42.10 11.93 -1.26
CA PRO A 66 43.09 12.79 -1.94
C PRO A 66 43.93 11.96 -2.91
N GLY A 67 44.02 12.43 -4.14
CA GLY A 67 44.74 11.71 -5.20
C GLY A 67 44.49 12.31 -6.57
N VAL A 68 45.10 11.73 -7.59
CA VAL A 68 44.91 12.11 -8.99
C VAL A 68 44.02 11.07 -9.68
N TYR A 69 42.97 11.54 -10.28
CA TYR A 69 41.93 10.73 -10.89
C TYR A 69 41.80 10.95 -12.38
N LYS A 70 41.35 9.91 -13.06
CA LYS A 70 40.93 9.94 -14.47
C LYS A 70 39.39 9.93 -14.52
N ILE A 71 38.81 10.90 -15.18
CA ILE A 71 37.34 11.11 -15.24
C ILE A 71 36.87 10.74 -16.65
N SER A 72 35.80 9.94 -16.71
CA SER A 72 35.10 9.56 -17.93
C SER A 72 33.73 10.19 -17.96
N ALA A 73 33.44 10.98 -19.00
CA ALA A 73 32.11 11.52 -19.25
C ALA A 73 31.50 10.85 -20.49
N LYS A 74 30.31 10.27 -20.32
CA LYS A 74 29.62 9.50 -21.37
C LYS A 74 28.17 9.97 -21.49
N TYR A 75 27.70 10.20 -22.73
CA TYR A 75 26.34 10.59 -23.02
C TYR A 75 25.88 10.02 -24.36
N ILE A 76 24.58 9.74 -24.49
CA ILE A 76 23.98 9.20 -25.73
C ILE A 76 24.16 10.22 -26.84
N SER A 77 24.61 9.76 -28.02
CA SER A 77 24.91 10.59 -29.20
C SER A 77 26.07 11.56 -29.06
N TYR A 78 26.93 11.42 -28.03
CA TYR A 78 28.13 12.22 -27.84
C TYR A 78 29.37 11.34 -27.79
N LYS A 79 30.52 11.89 -28.21
CA LYS A 79 31.83 11.23 -28.05
C LYS A 79 32.16 11.14 -26.55
N SER A 80 32.50 9.95 -26.09
CA SER A 80 32.98 9.78 -24.71
C SER A 80 34.24 10.58 -24.49
N LYS A 81 34.32 11.38 -23.44
CA LYS A 81 35.47 12.20 -23.09
C LYS A 81 36.16 11.64 -21.84
N LEU A 82 37.44 11.43 -21.96
CA LEU A 82 38.33 10.99 -20.91
C LEU A 82 39.22 12.17 -20.51
N ILE A 83 39.28 12.47 -19.22
CA ILE A 83 40.05 13.58 -18.67
C ILE A 83 41.03 13.02 -17.62
N ASP A 84 42.31 13.08 -17.91
CA ASP A 84 43.38 12.60 -17.04
C ASP A 84 43.88 13.71 -16.10
N GLY A 85 44.49 13.33 -14.98
CA GLY A 85 45.23 14.25 -14.13
C GLY A 85 44.36 15.15 -13.22
N VAL A 86 43.10 14.75 -12.91
CA VAL A 86 42.21 15.51 -12.03
C VAL A 86 42.65 15.34 -10.58
N ALA A 87 43.30 16.33 -10.01
CA ALA A 87 43.77 16.28 -8.63
C ALA A 87 42.69 16.63 -7.64
N VAL A 88 42.48 15.75 -6.67
CA VAL A 88 41.54 15.94 -5.55
C VAL A 88 42.33 16.09 -4.26
N LYS A 89 42.11 17.20 -3.54
CA LYS A 89 42.69 17.47 -2.24
C LYS A 89 41.72 17.27 -1.11
N ALA A 90 42.22 16.94 0.06
CA ALA A 90 41.43 16.74 1.26
C ALA A 90 40.62 17.98 1.62
N GLY A 91 39.29 17.82 1.78
CA GLY A 91 38.39 18.89 2.18
C GLY A 91 38.06 19.92 1.09
N GLU A 92 38.68 19.83 -0.10
CA GLU A 92 38.47 20.79 -1.20
C GLU A 92 37.47 20.25 -2.26
N VAL A 93 36.87 21.19 -3.01
CA VAL A 93 36.05 20.89 -4.19
C VAL A 93 36.87 21.21 -5.44
N THR A 94 37.23 20.18 -6.21
CA THR A 94 37.86 20.35 -7.52
C THR A 94 36.80 20.70 -8.56
N ASN A 95 36.83 21.90 -9.14
CA ASN A 95 35.90 22.30 -10.19
C ASN A 95 36.35 21.79 -11.56
N LEU A 96 35.53 20.97 -12.23
CA LEU A 96 35.84 20.39 -13.53
C LEU A 96 34.63 20.54 -14.46
N ASN A 97 34.65 21.52 -15.34
CA ASN A 97 33.64 21.65 -16.40
C ASN A 97 34.03 20.80 -17.61
N ILE A 98 33.07 20.09 -18.18
CA ILE A 98 33.28 19.15 -19.27
C ILE A 98 32.47 19.58 -20.48
N ILE A 99 33.10 19.61 -21.62
CA ILE A 99 32.46 19.93 -22.90
C ILE A 99 32.46 18.65 -23.73
N LEU A 100 31.29 18.20 -24.18
CA LEU A 100 31.12 17.00 -25.00
C LEU A 100 30.78 17.40 -26.46
N GLU A 101 31.38 16.68 -27.41
CA GLU A 101 31.08 16.82 -28.84
C GLU A 101 30.05 15.78 -29.30
N GLU A 102 29.07 16.19 -30.10
CA GLU A 102 28.15 15.25 -30.75
C GLU A 102 28.91 14.23 -31.61
N ASN A 103 28.52 12.96 -31.47
CA ASN A 103 29.07 11.91 -32.33
C ASN A 103 28.21 11.77 -33.60
N THR A 104 28.65 12.34 -34.69
CA THR A 104 27.91 12.32 -35.97
C THR A 104 28.13 11.05 -36.80
N THR A 105 29.01 10.14 -36.38
CA THR A 105 29.46 9.03 -37.22
C THR A 105 29.14 7.63 -36.72
N ASP A 106 28.77 7.41 -35.44
CA ASP A 106 28.44 6.08 -34.94
C ASP A 106 27.29 6.13 -33.96
N LEU A 107 26.15 5.57 -34.34
CA LEU A 107 25.06 5.18 -33.43
C LEU A 107 25.47 3.93 -32.62
N LYS A 108 26.61 3.97 -31.95
CA LYS A 108 26.90 3.03 -30.88
C LYS A 108 26.27 3.59 -29.63
N GLU A 109 25.14 3.00 -29.26
CA GLU A 109 24.49 3.25 -27.99
C GLU A 109 25.52 3.09 -26.87
N VAL A 110 25.91 4.21 -26.28
CA VAL A 110 26.76 4.19 -25.09
C VAL A 110 25.89 3.67 -23.97
N ILE A 111 26.11 2.41 -23.63
CA ILE A 111 25.48 1.79 -22.44
C ILE A 111 25.99 2.56 -21.25
N ILE A 112 25.12 3.41 -20.70
CA ILE A 112 25.42 4.13 -19.48
C ILE A 112 25.39 3.11 -18.34
N SER A 113 26.54 2.63 -17.93
CA SER A 113 26.71 1.77 -16.75
C SER A 113 26.91 2.58 -15.46
N ALA A 114 26.61 3.89 -15.46
CA ALA A 114 26.55 4.65 -14.23
C ALA A 114 25.33 4.19 -13.45
N SER A 115 25.52 3.76 -12.21
CA SER A 115 24.42 3.57 -11.29
C SER A 115 23.88 4.97 -10.99
N TYR A 116 22.69 5.28 -11.52
CA TYR A 116 21.94 6.45 -11.08
C TYR A 116 21.67 6.27 -9.59
N ASN A 117 21.93 7.31 -8.80
CA ASN A 117 21.41 7.35 -7.44
C ASN A 117 19.88 7.54 -7.52
N ARG A 118 19.15 6.43 -7.67
CA ARG A 118 17.69 6.39 -7.80
C ARG A 118 16.99 6.92 -6.56
N GLU A 119 17.68 6.99 -5.43
CA GLU A 119 17.16 7.55 -4.20
C GLU A 119 16.90 9.07 -4.31
N SER A 120 17.51 9.76 -5.28
CA SER A 120 17.44 11.23 -5.37
C SER A 120 16.16 11.73 -6.04
N VAL A 121 15.66 12.89 -5.58
CA VAL A 121 14.50 13.57 -6.19
C VAL A 121 14.80 13.97 -7.64
N ASN A 122 16.03 14.39 -7.94
CA ASN A 122 16.42 14.81 -9.30
C ASN A 122 16.35 13.67 -10.29
N THR A 123 16.83 12.49 -9.90
CA THR A 123 16.77 11.30 -10.77
C THR A 123 15.35 10.88 -11.05
N LEU A 124 14.48 10.88 -10.02
CA LEU A 124 13.07 10.56 -10.20
C LEU A 124 12.37 11.53 -11.17
N LEU A 125 12.63 12.84 -11.05
CA LEU A 125 12.06 13.84 -11.97
C LEU A 125 12.62 13.70 -13.40
N LEU A 126 13.87 13.27 -13.57
CA LEU A 126 14.43 12.94 -14.88
C LEU A 126 13.78 11.69 -15.48
N GLU A 127 13.56 10.67 -14.68
CA GLU A 127 12.82 9.47 -15.11
C GLU A 127 11.38 9.86 -15.52
N GLN A 128 10.69 10.68 -14.73
CA GLN A 128 9.36 11.19 -15.05
C GLN A 128 9.34 12.00 -16.36
N LYS A 129 10.30 12.92 -16.55
CA LYS A 129 10.43 13.72 -17.77
C LYS A 129 10.61 12.85 -19.00
N ASN A 130 11.37 11.76 -18.92
CA ASN A 130 11.70 10.86 -20.02
C ASN A 130 10.76 9.66 -20.15
N ALA A 131 9.89 9.42 -19.15
CA ALA A 131 8.93 8.33 -19.17
C ALA A 131 8.01 8.42 -20.40
N VAL A 132 7.56 7.27 -20.90
CA VAL A 132 6.53 7.19 -21.93
C VAL A 132 5.16 7.45 -21.33
N ALA A 133 4.84 6.73 -20.27
CA ALA A 133 3.59 6.88 -19.54
C ALA A 133 3.62 8.13 -18.65
N VAL A 134 2.47 8.73 -18.43
CA VAL A 134 2.29 9.73 -17.37
C VAL A 134 2.47 9.05 -16.02
N SER A 135 3.41 9.55 -15.24
CA SER A 135 3.73 9.00 -13.92
C SER A 135 4.05 10.10 -12.93
N ASP A 136 3.76 9.82 -11.66
CA ASP A 136 4.15 10.64 -10.53
C ASP A 136 4.75 9.72 -9.46
N GLY A 137 5.73 10.23 -8.70
CA GLY A 137 6.40 9.38 -7.74
C GLY A 137 7.08 10.14 -6.60
N ILE A 138 7.59 9.38 -5.65
CA ILE A 138 8.36 9.87 -4.52
C ILE A 138 9.62 9.03 -4.34
N SER A 139 10.77 9.68 -4.18
CA SER A 139 12.06 9.03 -4.00
C SER A 139 12.38 8.75 -2.53
N ALA A 140 13.32 7.84 -2.26
CA ALA A 140 13.78 7.55 -0.90
C ALA A 140 14.23 8.80 -0.14
N ASP A 141 14.91 9.74 -0.79
CA ASP A 141 15.34 11.00 -0.18
C ASP A 141 14.16 11.88 0.23
N ALA A 142 13.08 11.90 -0.56
CA ALA A 142 11.87 12.62 -0.19
C ALA A 142 11.12 11.90 0.94
N ILE A 143 11.05 10.56 0.91
CA ILE A 143 10.43 9.74 1.97
C ILE A 143 11.12 9.96 3.33
N LYS A 144 12.45 9.99 3.37
CA LYS A 144 13.21 10.25 4.61
C LYS A 144 12.86 11.57 5.28
N ARG A 145 12.36 12.55 4.49
CA ARG A 145 12.01 13.91 4.95
C ARG A 145 10.55 14.05 5.38
N THR A 146 9.77 12.99 5.30
CA THR A 146 8.37 12.93 5.71
C THR A 146 8.18 12.02 6.93
N PRO A 147 7.11 12.17 7.71
CA PRO A 147 6.85 11.35 8.89
C PRO A 147 6.33 9.94 8.55
N ASP A 148 6.40 9.54 7.29
CA ASP A 148 5.75 8.36 6.76
C ASP A 148 6.46 7.07 7.19
N ASN A 149 5.72 6.12 7.77
CA ASN A 149 6.26 4.89 8.34
C ASN A 149 6.16 3.69 7.40
N ASN A 150 5.23 3.72 6.46
CA ASN A 150 4.97 2.64 5.51
C ASN A 150 4.60 3.20 4.13
N ALA A 151 4.42 2.32 3.14
CA ALA A 151 4.12 2.73 1.78
C ALA A 151 2.75 3.42 1.63
N SER A 152 1.75 3.11 2.47
CA SER A 152 0.46 3.79 2.43
C SER A 152 0.57 5.26 2.83
N ASP A 153 1.36 5.57 3.86
CA ASP A 153 1.63 6.96 4.28
C ASP A 153 2.37 7.74 3.19
N VAL A 154 3.36 7.09 2.56
CA VAL A 154 4.14 7.67 1.45
C VAL A 154 3.24 8.03 0.27
N MET A 155 2.27 7.18 -0.08
CA MET A 155 1.36 7.45 -1.20
C MET A 155 0.48 8.68 -1.00
N LYS A 156 0.16 9.05 0.24
CA LYS A 156 -0.59 10.29 0.53
C LYS A 156 0.10 11.55 -0.02
N ARG A 157 1.39 11.47 -0.35
CA ARG A 157 2.20 12.60 -0.84
C ARG A 157 2.22 12.70 -2.37
N ILE A 158 1.72 11.69 -3.08
CA ILE A 158 1.75 11.63 -4.55
C ILE A 158 0.48 12.28 -5.12
N SER A 159 0.63 13.00 -6.23
CA SER A 159 -0.47 13.67 -6.91
C SER A 159 -1.56 12.68 -7.33
N GLY A 160 -2.84 13.05 -7.11
CA GLY A 160 -4.00 12.24 -7.46
C GLY A 160 -4.19 10.98 -6.64
N ALA A 161 -3.36 10.77 -5.60
CA ALA A 161 -3.46 9.63 -4.71
C ALA A 161 -4.04 10.02 -3.35
N SER A 162 -4.92 9.19 -2.82
CA SER A 162 -5.39 9.24 -1.44
C SER A 162 -5.45 7.83 -0.86
N ILE A 163 -5.57 7.74 0.45
CA ILE A 163 -5.61 6.45 1.15
C ILE A 163 -6.93 6.31 1.88
N GLN A 164 -7.52 5.14 1.77
CA GLN A 164 -8.71 4.72 2.51
C GLN A 164 -8.30 3.72 3.60
N GLU A 165 -8.92 3.82 4.79
CA GLU A 165 -8.67 2.94 5.95
C GLU A 165 -7.19 2.88 6.38
N ASN A 166 -6.38 3.88 6.02
CA ASN A 166 -4.92 3.94 6.20
C ASN A 166 -4.12 2.82 5.51
N LYS A 167 -4.71 2.07 4.60
CA LYS A 167 -4.14 0.87 3.95
C LYS A 167 -4.24 0.91 2.43
N PHE A 168 -5.39 1.31 1.89
CA PHE A 168 -5.77 1.07 0.49
C PHE A 168 -5.64 2.32 -0.36
N ALA A 169 -5.05 2.16 -1.53
CA ALA A 169 -4.82 3.26 -2.45
C ALA A 169 -6.06 3.59 -3.29
N VAL A 170 -6.42 4.85 -3.33
CA VAL A 170 -7.41 5.44 -4.22
C VAL A 170 -6.68 6.39 -5.17
N ILE A 171 -6.63 6.07 -6.46
CA ILE A 171 -5.93 6.85 -7.47
C ILE A 171 -6.93 7.50 -8.43
N ARG A 172 -6.86 8.83 -8.56
CA ARG A 172 -7.79 9.59 -9.40
C ARG A 172 -9.27 9.32 -9.06
N GLY A 173 -9.55 9.14 -7.76
CA GLY A 173 -10.90 8.84 -7.27
C GLY A 173 -11.37 7.40 -7.50
N LEU A 174 -10.55 6.55 -8.08
CA LEU A 174 -10.85 5.15 -8.30
C LEU A 174 -10.32 4.32 -7.14
N ASN A 175 -11.20 3.54 -6.50
CA ASN A 175 -10.90 2.75 -5.34
C ASN A 175 -9.88 1.63 -5.62
N ASP A 176 -9.48 0.94 -4.56
CA ASP A 176 -8.47 -0.10 -4.52
C ASP A 176 -8.63 -1.17 -5.63
N ARG A 177 -9.87 -1.61 -5.93
CA ARG A 177 -10.13 -2.63 -6.95
C ARG A 177 -9.72 -2.26 -8.37
N TYR A 178 -9.55 -0.96 -8.65
CA TYR A 178 -9.16 -0.41 -9.95
C TYR A 178 -7.66 -0.09 -10.05
N ASN A 179 -6.87 -0.43 -9.03
CA ASN A 179 -5.44 -0.19 -8.97
C ASN A 179 -4.67 -1.50 -8.92
N LEU A 180 -3.47 -1.53 -9.49
CA LEU A 180 -2.55 -2.65 -9.39
C LEU A 180 -1.33 -2.29 -8.55
N ALA A 181 -0.89 -3.24 -7.74
CA ALA A 181 0.34 -3.12 -6.95
C ALA A 181 1.44 -4.03 -7.51
N PHE A 182 2.63 -3.47 -7.66
CA PHE A 182 3.83 -4.19 -8.08
C PHE A 182 4.97 -3.93 -7.12
N ILE A 183 5.80 -4.94 -6.91
CA ILE A 183 7.10 -4.79 -6.26
C ILE A 183 8.20 -5.19 -7.24
N ASN A 184 9.13 -4.28 -7.50
CA ASN A 184 10.26 -4.49 -8.42
C ASN A 184 9.87 -5.01 -9.82
N GLY A 185 8.64 -4.77 -10.25
CA GLY A 185 8.10 -5.24 -11.53
C GLY A 185 7.33 -6.56 -11.48
N ALA A 186 7.19 -7.21 -10.31
CA ALA A 186 6.32 -8.36 -10.15
C ALA A 186 5.00 -7.97 -9.47
N PRO A 187 3.87 -8.59 -9.88
CA PRO A 187 2.57 -8.28 -9.32
C PRO A 187 2.46 -8.76 -7.87
N LEU A 188 1.75 -7.98 -7.06
CA LEU A 188 1.40 -8.32 -5.69
C LEU A 188 -0.04 -8.87 -5.63
N PRO A 189 -0.29 -9.88 -4.80
CA PRO A 189 -1.63 -10.43 -4.60
C PRO A 189 -2.53 -9.47 -3.82
N SER A 190 -3.85 -9.70 -3.85
CA SER A 190 -4.76 -9.07 -2.89
C SER A 190 -4.46 -9.57 -1.48
N THR A 191 -4.31 -8.67 -0.53
CA THR A 191 -4.02 -9.01 0.87
C THR A 191 -5.28 -9.22 1.70
N GLU A 192 -6.43 -8.90 1.14
CA GLU A 192 -7.70 -8.97 1.85
C GLU A 192 -8.52 -10.19 1.43
N SER A 193 -9.20 -10.79 2.41
CA SER A 193 -10.07 -11.95 2.18
C SER A 193 -11.47 -11.57 1.69
N ASP A 194 -11.84 -10.31 1.81
CA ASP A 194 -13.18 -9.78 1.57
C ASP A 194 -13.29 -8.87 0.35
N ARG A 195 -12.17 -8.37 -0.18
CA ARG A 195 -12.15 -7.42 -1.32
C ARG A 195 -10.91 -7.57 -2.22
N LYS A 196 -10.95 -6.94 -3.39
CA LYS A 196 -9.79 -6.81 -4.28
C LYS A 196 -8.98 -5.59 -3.84
N ALA A 197 -8.06 -5.78 -2.90
CA ALA A 197 -7.23 -4.71 -2.38
C ALA A 197 -5.85 -5.19 -1.96
N PHE A 198 -4.84 -4.36 -2.17
CA PHE A 198 -3.51 -4.56 -1.59
C PHE A 198 -3.30 -3.58 -0.44
N SER A 199 -2.88 -4.11 0.72
CA SER A 199 -2.62 -3.35 1.94
C SER A 199 -1.19 -2.79 1.90
N PHE A 200 -1.05 -1.49 1.59
CA PHE A 200 0.26 -0.86 1.42
C PHE A 200 0.98 -0.57 2.75
N ASP A 201 0.30 -0.68 3.87
CA ASP A 201 0.92 -0.63 5.21
C ASP A 201 1.85 -1.81 5.50
N LEU A 202 1.76 -2.90 4.72
CA LEU A 202 2.66 -4.06 4.82
C LEU A 202 4.11 -3.75 4.44
N PHE A 203 4.39 -2.65 3.74
CA PHE A 203 5.75 -2.29 3.35
C PHE A 203 6.28 -1.14 4.19
N PRO A 204 7.27 -1.37 5.08
CA PRO A 204 7.97 -0.29 5.78
C PRO A 204 8.62 0.70 4.81
N SER A 205 8.45 2.00 5.05
CA SER A 205 8.93 3.07 4.15
C SER A 205 10.44 3.07 3.94
N ASN A 206 11.18 2.55 4.89
CA ASN A 206 12.65 2.46 4.87
C ASN A 206 13.22 1.38 3.92
N MET A 207 12.39 0.43 3.50
CA MET A 207 12.76 -0.58 2.49
C MET A 207 12.62 -0.04 1.06
N LEU A 208 11.96 1.11 0.90
CA LEU A 208 11.67 1.70 -0.39
C LEU A 208 12.87 2.47 -0.94
N ASP A 209 13.14 2.29 -2.22
CA ASP A 209 14.00 3.14 -3.04
C ASP A 209 13.18 4.27 -3.68
N ASN A 210 12.07 3.92 -4.27
CA ASN A 210 11.06 4.84 -4.75
C ASN A 210 9.68 4.17 -4.79
N LEU A 211 8.65 5.00 -4.89
CA LEU A 211 7.29 4.59 -5.19
C LEU A 211 6.79 5.45 -6.34
N VAL A 212 6.38 4.81 -7.44
CA VAL A 212 5.93 5.47 -8.67
C VAL A 212 4.52 4.97 -9.02
N ILE A 213 3.65 5.90 -9.39
CA ILE A 213 2.29 5.59 -9.87
C ILE A 213 2.25 5.92 -11.37
N TYR A 214 2.08 4.89 -12.19
CA TYR A 214 1.83 5.05 -13.63
C TYR A 214 0.33 5.23 -13.85
N LYS A 215 -0.05 6.33 -14.45
CA LYS A 215 -1.46 6.75 -14.63
C LYS A 215 -2.00 6.51 -16.03
N THR A 216 -1.13 6.26 -17.02
CA THR A 216 -1.49 5.91 -18.41
C THR A 216 -0.83 4.60 -18.82
N ALA A 217 -1.46 3.89 -19.75
CA ALA A 217 -0.99 2.59 -20.21
C ALA A 217 -0.04 2.70 -21.40
N THR A 218 0.95 1.82 -21.41
CA THR A 218 1.77 1.47 -22.58
C THR A 218 1.61 -0.01 -22.88
N PRO A 219 1.87 -0.50 -24.10
CA PRO A 219 1.63 -1.92 -24.46
C PRO A 219 2.44 -2.92 -23.61
N ASP A 220 3.60 -2.52 -23.10
CA ASP A 220 4.46 -3.34 -22.26
C ASP A 220 3.98 -3.45 -20.78
N MET A 221 2.99 -2.66 -20.38
CA MET A 221 2.38 -2.71 -19.06
C MET A 221 1.18 -3.66 -19.04
N PRO A 222 0.89 -4.34 -17.91
CA PRO A 222 -0.38 -5.04 -17.72
C PRO A 222 -1.54 -4.07 -17.89
N ALA A 223 -2.62 -4.53 -18.50
CA ALA A 223 -3.76 -3.67 -18.81
C ALA A 223 -4.85 -3.65 -17.73
N GLU A 224 -4.70 -4.42 -16.68
CA GLU A 224 -5.70 -4.58 -15.62
C GLU A 224 -5.67 -3.43 -14.61
N PHE A 225 -5.91 -2.20 -15.05
CA PHE A 225 -6.05 -1.05 -14.16
C PHE A 225 -6.89 0.06 -14.77
N ALA A 226 -7.46 0.89 -13.92
CA ALA A 226 -8.13 2.13 -14.33
C ALA A 226 -7.56 3.34 -13.59
N GLY A 227 -7.27 3.25 -12.29
CA GLY A 227 -6.65 4.32 -11.51
C GLY A 227 -5.18 4.47 -11.83
N GLY A 228 -4.39 3.44 -11.53
CA GLY A 228 -2.96 3.42 -11.78
C GLY A 228 -2.29 2.10 -11.44
N ILE A 229 -1.05 1.96 -11.91
CA ILE A 229 -0.13 0.92 -11.48
C ILE A 229 0.82 1.51 -10.47
N ILE A 230 0.79 0.99 -9.24
CA ILE A 230 1.62 1.42 -8.13
C ILE A 230 2.85 0.53 -8.09
N GLN A 231 3.98 1.07 -8.49
CA GLN A 231 5.25 0.37 -8.54
C GLN A 231 6.07 0.69 -7.30
N ILE A 232 6.27 -0.28 -6.43
CA ILE A 232 7.19 -0.24 -5.30
C ILE A 232 8.56 -0.73 -5.78
N SER A 233 9.59 0.08 -5.62
CA SER A 233 10.98 -0.32 -5.85
C SER A 233 11.70 -0.46 -4.51
N THR A 234 12.35 -1.59 -4.28
CA THR A 234 13.14 -1.81 -3.07
C THR A 234 14.59 -1.41 -3.33
N LYS A 235 15.32 -1.12 -2.24
CA LYS A 235 16.73 -0.71 -2.31
C LYS A 235 17.55 -1.62 -3.19
N GLU A 236 18.28 -1.03 -4.12
CA GLU A 236 19.27 -1.71 -4.95
C GLU A 236 20.64 -1.72 -4.26
N ILE A 237 21.60 -2.34 -4.94
CA ILE A 237 22.97 -2.44 -4.47
C ILE A 237 23.59 -1.06 -4.36
N PRO A 238 24.17 -0.71 -3.21
CA PRO A 238 24.77 0.59 -3.01
C PRO A 238 26.06 0.74 -3.82
N GLU A 239 26.46 1.96 -4.07
CA GLU A 239 27.74 2.25 -4.71
C GLU A 239 28.90 1.99 -3.75
N GLU A 240 28.69 2.26 -2.47
CA GLU A 240 29.66 2.06 -1.37
C GLU A 240 29.06 1.19 -0.28
N GLY A 241 29.92 0.46 0.43
CA GLY A 241 29.51 -0.31 1.58
C GLY A 241 28.93 0.60 2.67
N PHE A 242 27.84 0.18 3.31
CA PHE A 242 27.25 0.87 4.43
C PHE A 242 26.66 -0.08 5.46
N ILE A 243 26.63 0.38 6.71
CA ILE A 243 25.85 -0.20 7.80
C ILE A 243 25.04 0.93 8.42
N SER A 244 23.76 0.73 8.60
CA SER A 244 22.91 1.71 9.25
C SER A 244 21.99 1.06 10.28
N ALA A 245 21.86 1.72 11.41
CA ALA A 245 20.91 1.35 12.46
C ALA A 245 20.03 2.54 12.78
N SER A 246 18.74 2.33 12.96
CA SER A 246 17.82 3.37 13.40
C SER A 246 16.86 2.83 14.43
N THR A 247 16.46 3.69 15.35
CA THR A 247 15.41 3.43 16.31
C THR A 247 14.57 4.67 16.49
N SER A 248 13.28 4.48 16.78
CA SER A 248 12.40 5.58 17.18
C SER A 248 11.36 5.12 18.18
N GLY A 249 10.99 6.03 19.06
CA GLY A 249 9.88 5.89 19.98
C GLY A 249 8.81 6.94 19.68
N SER A 250 7.52 6.59 19.82
CA SER A 250 6.46 7.56 19.65
C SER A 250 5.41 7.51 20.75
N TYR A 251 5.02 8.69 21.18
CA TYR A 251 3.95 8.96 22.12
C TYR A 251 2.69 9.35 21.38
N ASN A 252 1.57 8.71 21.68
CA ASN A 252 0.26 9.10 21.17
C ASN A 252 -0.63 9.62 22.33
N SER A 253 -1.27 10.77 22.11
CA SER A 253 -1.97 11.53 23.16
C SER A 253 -3.17 10.80 23.79
N ILE A 254 -3.80 9.90 23.07
CA ILE A 254 -4.98 9.14 23.55
C ILE A 254 -4.66 7.69 23.91
N THR A 255 -3.46 7.19 23.56
CA THR A 255 -3.09 5.78 23.75
C THR A 255 -1.99 5.60 24.80
N THR A 256 -0.86 6.28 24.64
CA THR A 256 0.35 6.03 25.44
C THR A 256 0.14 6.41 26.90
N GLY A 257 0.50 5.49 27.81
CA GLY A 257 0.31 5.69 29.24
C GLY A 257 -1.14 5.47 29.70
N LYS A 258 -2.08 5.14 28.81
CA LYS A 258 -3.48 4.84 29.14
C LYS A 258 -3.68 3.34 29.31
N THR A 259 -4.83 2.98 29.88
CA THR A 259 -5.22 1.55 30.01
C THR A 259 -5.35 0.92 28.63
N LYS A 260 -4.67 -0.18 28.43
CA LYS A 260 -4.78 -1.07 27.28
C LYS A 260 -5.48 -2.36 27.70
N LEU A 261 -6.49 -2.76 26.93
CA LEU A 261 -7.10 -4.08 27.03
C LEU A 261 -6.43 -5.00 26.01
N ALA A 262 -6.16 -6.23 26.40
CA ALA A 262 -5.59 -7.24 25.52
C ALA A 262 -6.04 -8.64 25.95
N SER A 263 -6.24 -9.53 25.00
CA SER A 263 -6.39 -10.96 25.25
C SER A 263 -5.04 -11.59 25.57
N GLU A 264 -5.04 -12.84 26.05
CA GLU A 264 -3.81 -13.60 26.17
C GLU A 264 -3.21 -13.83 24.78
N GLY A 265 -1.94 -13.50 24.61
CA GLY A 265 -1.20 -13.64 23.38
C GLY A 265 -0.26 -14.84 23.35
N SER A 266 0.16 -15.25 22.16
CA SER A 266 1.17 -16.27 21.96
C SER A 266 2.57 -15.74 22.31
N LYS A 267 3.51 -16.66 22.57
CA LYS A 267 4.91 -16.30 22.86
C LYS A 267 5.61 -15.61 21.68
N THR A 268 5.06 -15.69 20.49
CA THR A 268 5.62 -15.16 19.25
C THR A 268 4.90 -13.92 18.72
N ASP A 269 3.82 -13.47 19.34
CA ASP A 269 3.10 -12.25 18.98
C ASP A 269 4.01 -10.99 18.93
N TRP A 270 5.14 -11.00 19.65
CA TRP A 270 6.11 -9.91 19.59
C TRP A 270 6.84 -9.80 18.24
N LEU A 271 6.86 -10.88 17.45
CA LEU A 271 7.36 -10.91 16.08
C LEU A 271 6.26 -10.64 15.05
N GLY A 272 4.98 -10.74 15.48
CA GLY A 272 3.81 -10.53 14.64
C GLY A 272 3.21 -11.82 14.07
N TYR A 273 3.52 -13.01 14.64
CA TYR A 273 2.87 -14.26 14.26
C TYR A 273 2.43 -15.10 15.45
N ASP A 274 1.35 -15.87 15.27
CA ASP A 274 0.86 -16.83 16.23
C ASP A 274 1.62 -18.17 16.10
N ASN A 275 1.97 -18.78 17.23
CA ASN A 275 2.66 -20.07 17.23
C ASN A 275 1.72 -21.29 17.37
N GLY A 276 0.47 -21.13 17.00
CA GLY A 276 -0.57 -22.14 17.12
C GLY A 276 -1.36 -22.08 18.41
N LEU A 277 -1.17 -21.02 19.24
CA LEU A 277 -1.96 -20.83 20.46
C LEU A 277 -3.45 -20.68 20.15
N ARG A 278 -3.75 -20.03 19.03
CA ARG A 278 -5.10 -19.70 18.58
C ARG A 278 -5.64 -20.64 17.49
N ASP A 279 -4.88 -21.67 17.09
CA ASP A 279 -5.30 -22.60 16.06
C ASP A 279 -6.43 -23.51 16.53
N ILE A 280 -7.17 -24.05 15.56
CA ILE A 280 -8.06 -25.19 15.80
C ILE A 280 -7.19 -26.37 16.26
N PRO A 281 -7.54 -27.07 17.37
CA PRO A 281 -6.74 -28.21 17.86
C PRO A 281 -6.48 -29.26 16.78
N ASN A 282 -5.24 -29.78 16.72
CA ASN A 282 -4.82 -30.70 15.64
C ASN A 282 -5.70 -31.96 15.49
N ASP A 283 -6.21 -32.50 16.61
CA ASP A 283 -7.07 -33.69 16.61
C ASP A 283 -8.56 -33.36 16.45
N PHE A 284 -8.90 -32.09 16.17
CA PHE A 284 -10.28 -31.68 15.97
C PHE A 284 -10.77 -32.13 14.58
N PRO A 285 -12.00 -32.71 14.47
CA PRO A 285 -12.52 -33.19 13.21
C PRO A 285 -12.54 -32.12 12.11
N GLU A 286 -12.31 -32.55 10.88
CA GLU A 286 -12.49 -31.70 9.72
C GLU A 286 -13.96 -31.28 9.51
N PHE A 287 -14.17 -30.36 8.56
CA PHE A 287 -15.48 -29.90 8.15
C PHE A 287 -16.46 -31.07 7.94
N ASN A 288 -17.67 -30.96 8.46
CA ASN A 288 -18.71 -31.96 8.57
C ASN A 288 -18.50 -33.06 9.63
N GLY A 289 -17.29 -33.46 9.99
CA GLY A 289 -17.07 -34.49 11.01
C GLY A 289 -17.59 -34.10 12.38
N PHE A 290 -17.42 -32.81 12.77
CA PHE A 290 -17.96 -32.28 14.04
C PHE A 290 -19.44 -31.86 13.91
N LYS A 291 -19.82 -31.26 12.79
CA LYS A 291 -21.20 -30.76 12.56
C LYS A 291 -22.24 -31.88 12.60
N THR A 292 -21.91 -33.07 12.12
CA THR A 292 -22.82 -34.19 12.06
C THR A 292 -22.97 -34.99 13.36
N LEU A 293 -22.12 -34.73 14.37
CA LEU A 293 -22.23 -35.36 15.67
C LEU A 293 -23.51 -34.88 16.39
N SER A 294 -24.24 -35.81 16.99
CA SER A 294 -25.38 -35.45 17.80
C SER A 294 -24.95 -34.71 19.07
N LEU A 295 -25.86 -33.93 19.67
CA LEU A 295 -25.57 -33.20 20.90
C LEU A 295 -25.29 -34.09 22.10
N ALA A 296 -25.80 -35.33 22.05
CA ALA A 296 -25.56 -36.34 23.09
C ALA A 296 -24.27 -37.14 22.88
N ASP A 297 -23.58 -36.94 21.75
CA ASP A 297 -22.35 -37.66 21.45
C ASP A 297 -21.21 -37.24 22.36
N SER A 298 -20.62 -38.20 23.05
CA SER A 298 -19.48 -37.94 23.95
C SER A 298 -18.25 -37.36 23.20
N ASN A 299 -18.10 -37.72 21.92
CA ASN A 299 -17.05 -37.15 21.08
C ASN A 299 -17.28 -35.67 20.82
N LYS A 300 -18.52 -35.23 20.61
CA LYS A 300 -18.84 -33.81 20.45
C LYS A 300 -18.44 -32.99 21.69
N ILE A 301 -18.72 -33.54 22.87
CA ILE A 301 -18.32 -32.95 24.16
C ILE A 301 -16.80 -32.91 24.26
N LYS A 302 -16.12 -34.03 23.98
CA LYS A 302 -14.66 -34.14 24.01
C LYS A 302 -14.01 -33.10 23.07
N PHE A 303 -14.42 -33.03 21.81
CA PHE A 303 -13.85 -32.09 20.82
C PHE A 303 -14.12 -30.66 21.22
N GLY A 304 -15.33 -30.31 21.66
CA GLY A 304 -15.62 -28.95 22.10
C GLY A 304 -14.76 -28.50 23.30
N SER A 305 -14.31 -29.44 24.15
CA SER A 305 -13.43 -29.14 25.30
C SER A 305 -11.96 -28.95 24.90
N MET A 306 -11.57 -29.28 23.68
CA MET A 306 -10.18 -29.09 23.21
C MET A 306 -9.84 -27.63 22.95
N PHE A 307 -10.85 -26.78 22.67
CA PHE A 307 -10.60 -25.37 22.46
C PHE A 307 -10.18 -24.67 23.75
N LYS A 308 -9.17 -23.85 23.67
CA LYS A 308 -8.81 -22.94 24.76
C LYS A 308 -9.91 -21.88 24.92
N ASN A 309 -10.64 -21.94 26.03
CA ASN A 309 -11.74 -21.03 26.33
C ASN A 309 -11.25 -19.77 27.07
N ASN A 310 -10.13 -19.20 26.64
CA ASN A 310 -9.61 -18.00 27.26
C ASN A 310 -10.28 -16.75 26.67
N PHE A 311 -11.29 -16.26 27.38
CA PHE A 311 -11.96 -14.99 27.11
C PHE A 311 -11.52 -13.88 28.06
N ALA A 312 -10.57 -14.12 28.93
CA ALA A 312 -10.06 -13.15 29.87
C ALA A 312 -9.41 -11.97 29.18
N ILE A 313 -9.68 -10.79 29.71
CA ILE A 313 -9.11 -9.53 29.20
C ILE A 313 -8.16 -8.98 30.26
N ASN A 314 -6.89 -8.90 29.91
CA ASN A 314 -5.86 -8.30 30.72
C ASN A 314 -5.87 -6.78 30.57
N ARG A 315 -5.69 -6.09 31.69
CA ARG A 315 -5.57 -4.63 31.75
C ARG A 315 -4.12 -4.26 32.02
N ASN A 316 -3.50 -3.58 31.09
CA ASN A 316 -2.11 -3.13 31.18
C ASN A 316 -2.03 -1.66 30.77
N THR A 317 -0.90 -1.03 31.00
CA THR A 317 -0.62 0.31 30.48
C THR A 317 -0.05 0.21 29.07
N ALA A 318 -0.59 0.98 28.13
CA ALA A 318 -0.06 1.03 26.77
C ALA A 318 1.33 1.67 26.76
N PRO A 319 2.37 0.99 26.29
CA PRO A 319 3.72 1.54 26.19
C PRO A 319 3.83 2.55 25.04
N ILE A 320 4.99 3.17 24.88
CA ILE A 320 5.34 3.93 23.69
C ILE A 320 5.43 2.98 22.49
N ASN A 321 5.03 3.44 21.32
CA ASN A 321 5.28 2.74 20.07
C ASN A 321 6.78 2.72 19.79
N ASN A 322 7.28 1.67 19.14
CA ASN A 322 8.70 1.55 18.84
C ASN A 322 8.93 1.07 17.41
N ASN A 323 10.01 1.56 16.81
CA ASN A 323 10.49 1.11 15.52
C ASN A 323 12.00 0.87 15.62
N ILE A 324 12.44 -0.27 15.12
CA ILE A 324 13.86 -0.64 15.06
C ILE A 324 14.15 -1.10 13.64
N GLN A 325 15.27 -0.64 13.10
CA GLN A 325 15.71 -1.01 11.78
C GLN A 325 17.22 -1.17 11.72
N LEU A 326 17.63 -2.20 11.01
CA LEU A 326 19.03 -2.48 10.67
C LEU A 326 19.12 -2.67 9.15
N SER A 327 20.10 -2.05 8.52
CA SER A 327 20.36 -2.24 7.09
C SER A 327 21.86 -2.24 6.85
N ALA A 328 22.29 -3.11 5.96
CA ALA A 328 23.69 -3.17 5.53
C ALA A 328 23.76 -3.51 4.04
N GLY A 329 24.76 -3.00 3.39
CA GLY A 329 25.01 -3.33 1.99
C GLY A 329 26.48 -3.16 1.66
N THR A 330 26.95 -3.95 0.71
CA THR A 330 28.34 -3.87 0.24
C THR A 330 28.46 -4.32 -1.20
N VAL A 331 29.53 -3.87 -1.84
CA VAL A 331 29.94 -4.27 -3.18
C VAL A 331 31.26 -4.99 -3.08
N PHE A 332 31.41 -6.09 -3.77
CA PHE A 332 32.59 -6.93 -3.77
C PHE A 332 32.79 -7.62 -5.14
N ASN A 333 33.95 -8.22 -5.35
CA ASN A 333 34.24 -8.95 -6.58
C ASN A 333 34.19 -10.45 -6.33
N ILE A 334 33.43 -11.19 -7.16
CA ILE A 334 33.40 -12.66 -7.20
C ILE A 334 33.97 -13.07 -8.57
N PHE A 335 35.04 -13.83 -8.61
CA PHE A 335 35.65 -14.31 -9.86
C PHE A 335 35.80 -13.20 -10.93
N LYS A 336 36.30 -12.03 -10.54
CA LYS A 336 36.40 -10.81 -11.38
C LYS A 336 35.07 -10.17 -11.81
N LEU A 337 33.94 -10.66 -11.34
CA LEU A 337 32.62 -10.05 -11.57
C LEU A 337 32.28 -9.13 -10.41
N LYS A 338 31.75 -7.93 -10.72
CA LYS A 338 31.29 -6.99 -9.70
C LYS A 338 29.95 -7.47 -9.17
N ALA A 339 29.88 -7.78 -7.88
CA ALA A 339 28.69 -8.22 -7.18
C ALA A 339 28.36 -7.27 -6.03
N GLY A 340 27.13 -7.28 -5.59
CA GLY A 340 26.72 -6.53 -4.41
C GLY A 340 25.53 -7.18 -3.73
N ILE A 341 25.42 -6.90 -2.45
CA ILE A 341 24.37 -7.38 -1.58
C ILE A 341 23.83 -6.24 -0.72
N VAL A 342 22.52 -6.20 -0.52
CA VAL A 342 21.84 -5.32 0.43
C VAL A 342 20.88 -6.14 1.24
N GLY A 343 20.98 -6.02 2.56
CA GLY A 343 20.04 -6.59 3.52
C GLY A 343 19.42 -5.52 4.40
N SER A 344 18.16 -5.71 4.79
CA SER A 344 17.48 -4.85 5.75
C SER A 344 16.53 -5.68 6.61
N LEU A 345 16.53 -5.38 7.92
CA LEU A 345 15.58 -5.93 8.88
C LEU A 345 14.87 -4.76 9.54
N SER A 346 13.58 -4.87 9.72
CA SER A 346 12.77 -3.86 10.42
C SER A 346 11.73 -4.51 11.31
N ARG A 347 11.44 -3.86 12.42
CA ARG A 347 10.33 -4.19 13.31
C ARG A 347 9.70 -2.91 13.81
N ASN A 348 8.39 -2.79 13.58
CA ASN A 348 7.57 -1.69 14.04
C ASN A 348 6.45 -2.24 14.92
N GLU A 349 6.31 -1.73 16.14
CA GLU A 349 5.24 -2.10 17.05
C GLU A 349 4.44 -0.86 17.41
N THR A 350 3.16 -0.91 17.14
CA THR A 350 2.24 0.21 17.31
C THR A 350 1.07 -0.18 18.21
N TYR A 351 0.79 0.64 19.18
CA TYR A 351 -0.39 0.56 20.03
C TYR A 351 -1.33 1.70 19.67
N ARG A 352 -2.61 1.39 19.50
CA ARG A 352 -3.66 2.37 19.21
C ARG A 352 -4.87 2.12 20.10
N PHE A 353 -5.42 3.20 20.59
CA PHE A 353 -6.71 3.23 21.25
C PHE A 353 -7.63 4.15 20.46
N SER A 354 -8.89 3.78 20.33
CA SER A 354 -9.93 4.64 19.77
C SER A 354 -11.25 4.38 20.49
N GLU A 355 -11.94 5.43 20.86
CA GLU A 355 -13.35 5.36 21.19
C GLU A 355 -14.13 5.65 19.92
N VAL A 356 -15.00 4.73 19.52
CA VAL A 356 -15.79 4.81 18.31
C VAL A 356 -17.26 4.86 18.68
N GLN A 357 -17.88 6.01 18.49
CA GLN A 357 -19.33 6.11 18.54
C GLN A 357 -19.89 5.51 17.25
N ARG A 358 -20.93 4.66 17.40
CA ARG A 358 -21.65 4.03 16.29
C ARG A 358 -23.14 4.19 16.46
N ASN A 359 -23.77 4.74 15.47
CA ASN A 359 -25.22 4.92 15.47
C ASN A 359 -25.84 4.30 14.23
N PHE A 360 -26.98 3.66 14.40
CA PHE A 360 -27.77 3.10 13.33
C PHE A 360 -29.18 3.66 13.39
N TYR A 361 -29.69 4.09 12.24
CA TYR A 361 -30.96 4.80 12.15
C TYR A 361 -31.93 4.06 11.24
N ASP A 362 -33.20 4.07 11.60
CA ASP A 362 -34.28 3.78 10.67
C ASP A 362 -34.70 5.08 9.98
N VAL A 363 -34.27 5.24 8.75
CA VAL A 363 -34.54 6.47 7.97
C VAL A 363 -35.99 6.53 7.49
N ASN A 364 -36.66 5.37 7.41
CA ASN A 364 -38.08 5.26 6.99
C ASN A 364 -39.03 5.59 8.12
N ASP A 365 -38.60 5.51 9.38
CA ASP A 365 -39.39 5.87 10.56
C ASP A 365 -38.78 7.11 11.25
N ASN A 366 -38.98 8.30 10.66
CA ASN A 366 -38.55 9.60 11.19
C ASN A 366 -37.09 9.67 11.67
N ASN A 367 -36.16 8.94 11.05
CA ASN A 367 -34.77 8.82 11.49
C ASN A 367 -34.63 8.29 12.93
N THR A 368 -35.47 7.37 13.33
CA THR A 368 -35.43 6.78 14.67
C THR A 368 -34.07 6.10 14.89
N LEU A 369 -33.41 6.42 16.00
CA LEU A 369 -32.15 5.81 16.39
C LEU A 369 -32.40 4.36 16.85
N LEU A 370 -31.92 3.39 16.06
CA LEU A 370 -32.10 1.96 16.34
C LEU A 370 -31.03 1.44 17.30
N ASN A 371 -29.77 1.80 17.06
CA ASN A 371 -28.68 1.41 17.93
C ASN A 371 -27.77 2.59 18.19
N GLN A 372 -27.30 2.70 19.43
CA GLN A 372 -26.24 3.61 19.82
C GLN A 372 -25.17 2.84 20.59
N TYR A 373 -24.00 2.72 19.99
CA TYR A 373 -22.89 1.98 20.57
C TYR A 373 -21.68 2.87 20.78
N ASN A 374 -20.94 2.58 21.86
CA ASN A 374 -19.61 3.10 22.14
C ASN A 374 -18.64 1.93 22.17
N ASP A 375 -17.73 1.89 21.21
CA ASP A 375 -16.69 0.87 21.12
C ASP A 375 -15.38 1.41 21.68
N SER A 376 -14.83 0.77 22.71
CA SER A 376 -13.45 0.94 23.11
C SER A 376 -12.61 -0.06 22.34
N LEU A 377 -11.90 0.42 21.33
CA LEU A 377 -11.05 -0.37 20.44
C LEU A 377 -9.59 -0.25 20.87
N HIS A 378 -9.00 -1.34 21.30
CA HIS A 378 -7.58 -1.45 21.64
C HIS A 378 -6.90 -2.34 20.61
N LYS A 379 -5.89 -1.79 19.92
CA LYS A 379 -5.17 -2.47 18.86
C LYS A 379 -3.68 -2.47 19.16
N ARG A 380 -3.05 -3.63 18.98
CA ARG A 380 -1.60 -3.80 18.89
C ARG A 380 -1.26 -4.33 17.51
N GLU A 381 -0.35 -3.71 16.84
CA GLU A 381 0.12 -4.10 15.51
C GLU A 381 1.64 -4.29 15.56
N VAL A 382 2.12 -5.41 15.04
CA VAL A 382 3.54 -5.73 14.92
C VAL A 382 3.83 -6.02 13.45
N LEU A 383 4.57 -5.11 12.82
CA LEU A 383 5.02 -5.24 11.45
C LEU A 383 6.52 -5.56 11.44
N SER A 384 6.87 -6.75 10.99
CA SER A 384 8.25 -7.20 10.83
C SER A 384 8.57 -7.38 9.36
N GLY A 385 9.70 -6.87 8.89
CA GLY A 385 10.11 -6.94 7.50
C GLY A 385 11.57 -7.36 7.36
N ALA A 386 11.84 -8.19 6.36
CA ALA A 386 13.17 -8.58 5.94
C ALA A 386 13.32 -8.41 4.43
N LEU A 387 14.44 -7.87 4.00
CA LEU A 387 14.81 -7.68 2.59
C LEU A 387 16.23 -8.20 2.39
N LEU A 388 16.44 -8.94 1.30
CA LEU A 388 17.75 -9.40 0.89
C LEU A 388 17.84 -9.38 -0.63
N ASN A 389 18.63 -8.45 -1.17
CA ASN A 389 18.84 -8.29 -2.60
C ASN A 389 20.29 -8.58 -2.93
N PHE A 390 20.49 -9.36 -3.98
CA PHE A 390 21.79 -9.71 -4.53
C PHE A 390 21.83 -9.42 -6.02
N SER A 391 22.93 -8.92 -6.55
CA SER A 391 23.06 -8.71 -7.97
C SER A 391 24.52 -8.83 -8.41
N VAL A 392 24.68 -9.32 -9.63
CA VAL A 392 25.99 -9.52 -10.26
C VAL A 392 26.00 -8.81 -11.61
N ARG A 393 27.06 -8.09 -11.90
CA ARG A 393 27.35 -7.56 -13.23
C ARG A 393 28.35 -8.46 -13.95
N ILE A 394 27.97 -8.90 -15.13
CA ILE A 394 28.80 -9.73 -16.00
C ILE A 394 29.32 -8.82 -17.12
N GLY A 395 30.51 -8.27 -16.91
CA GLY A 395 31.03 -7.19 -17.72
C GLY A 395 30.19 -5.93 -17.62
N GLU A 396 30.20 -5.09 -18.66
CA GLU A 396 29.42 -3.85 -18.72
C GLU A 396 28.00 -4.02 -19.32
N LYS A 397 27.71 -5.21 -19.85
CA LYS A 397 26.57 -5.45 -20.75
C LYS A 397 25.48 -6.33 -20.16
N SER A 398 25.74 -6.98 -19.04
CA SER A 398 24.80 -7.91 -18.42
C SER A 398 24.71 -7.69 -16.92
N LYS A 399 23.49 -7.72 -16.40
CA LYS A 399 23.19 -7.67 -14.97
C LYS A 399 22.17 -8.75 -14.64
N ILE A 400 22.40 -9.50 -13.60
CA ILE A 400 21.44 -10.45 -13.02
C ILE A 400 21.19 -10.02 -11.58
N SER A 401 19.93 -9.99 -11.15
CA SER A 401 19.55 -9.57 -9.81
C SER A 401 18.54 -10.54 -9.22
N LEU A 402 18.81 -10.99 -8.00
CA LEU A 402 17.85 -11.73 -7.16
C LEU A 402 17.35 -10.78 -6.06
N LYS A 403 16.05 -10.58 -5.98
CA LYS A 403 15.42 -9.68 -5.00
C LYS A 403 14.43 -10.47 -4.17
N ASN A 404 14.58 -10.40 -2.84
CA ASN A 404 13.70 -11.11 -1.92
C ASN A 404 13.17 -10.16 -0.86
N SER A 405 11.91 -10.29 -0.52
CA SER A 405 11.32 -9.63 0.64
C SER A 405 10.38 -10.57 1.38
N TYR A 406 10.39 -10.47 2.68
CA TYR A 406 9.45 -11.13 3.58
C TYR A 406 8.86 -10.11 4.53
N THR A 407 7.56 -10.07 4.62
CA THR A 407 6.83 -9.17 5.53
C THR A 407 5.84 -9.98 6.35
N LEU A 408 5.79 -9.70 7.61
CA LEU A 408 4.92 -10.32 8.59
C LEU A 408 4.21 -9.22 9.36
N ASN A 409 2.87 -9.21 9.34
CA ASN A 409 2.04 -8.26 10.07
C ASN A 409 1.04 -8.99 10.95
N GLY A 410 1.22 -8.91 12.27
CA GLY A 410 0.29 -9.40 13.27
C GLY A 410 -0.49 -8.25 13.88
N GLU A 411 -1.81 -8.36 13.91
CA GLU A 411 -2.72 -7.37 14.46
C GLU A 411 -3.62 -8.02 15.51
N ASP A 412 -3.49 -7.57 16.78
CA ASP A 412 -4.29 -8.01 17.91
C ASP A 412 -5.25 -6.89 18.32
N GLN A 413 -6.55 -7.16 18.26
CA GLN A 413 -7.60 -6.21 18.61
C GLN A 413 -8.46 -6.75 19.77
N THR A 414 -8.68 -5.90 20.75
CA THR A 414 -9.70 -6.11 21.78
C THR A 414 -10.74 -5.01 21.65
N ILE A 415 -11.96 -5.38 21.39
CA ILE A 415 -13.10 -4.47 21.19
C ILE A 415 -14.07 -4.68 22.34
N ARG A 416 -14.42 -3.60 23.05
CA ARG A 416 -15.50 -3.58 24.03
C ARG A 416 -16.56 -2.60 23.56
N ARG A 417 -17.73 -3.13 23.18
CA ARG A 417 -18.90 -2.38 22.77
C ARG A 417 -19.88 -2.29 23.90
N THR A 418 -20.31 -1.10 24.23
CA THR A 418 -21.41 -0.82 25.17
C THR A 418 -22.43 0.08 24.48
N GLY A 419 -23.67 0.01 24.89
CA GLY A 419 -24.74 0.86 24.34
C GLY A 419 -26.08 0.18 24.38
N ASN A 420 -27.03 0.73 23.62
CA ASN A 420 -28.39 0.24 23.55
C ASN A 420 -28.80 -0.15 22.12
N SER A 421 -29.82 -0.99 22.02
CA SER A 421 -30.39 -1.48 20.77
C SER A 421 -31.89 -1.71 20.86
N ASN A 422 -32.60 -1.21 19.86
CA ASN A 422 -34.04 -1.43 19.64
C ASN A 422 -34.30 -2.45 18.51
N MET A 423 -33.28 -2.93 17.83
CA MET A 423 -33.43 -3.74 16.59
C MET A 423 -34.12 -5.10 16.81
N ASN A 424 -33.91 -5.73 17.96
CA ASN A 424 -34.28 -7.13 18.14
C ASN A 424 -35.70 -7.34 18.76
N VAL A 425 -36.27 -6.32 19.39
CA VAL A 425 -37.58 -6.41 20.02
C VAL A 425 -38.25 -5.02 19.98
N PRO A 426 -39.10 -4.74 18.99
CA PRO A 426 -39.84 -3.47 18.96
C PRO A 426 -40.55 -3.19 20.27
N GLY A 427 -40.25 -2.05 20.89
CA GLY A 427 -40.83 -1.65 22.18
C GLY A 427 -40.06 -2.15 23.42
N ASN A 428 -38.99 -2.94 23.27
CA ASN A 428 -38.15 -3.36 24.39
C ASN A 428 -36.67 -3.07 24.07
N GLU A 429 -36.22 -1.88 24.40
CA GLU A 429 -34.85 -1.49 24.32
C GLU A 429 -33.94 -2.35 25.22
N ILE A 430 -32.78 -2.76 24.71
CA ILE A 430 -31.82 -3.56 25.45
C ILE A 430 -30.49 -2.83 25.57
N ASP A 431 -29.89 -2.85 26.74
CA ASP A 431 -28.50 -2.47 26.97
C ASP A 431 -27.58 -3.62 26.63
N LEU A 432 -26.51 -3.35 25.90
CA LEU A 432 -25.54 -4.34 25.43
C LEU A 432 -24.15 -4.13 26.05
N LYS A 433 -23.45 -5.26 26.27
CA LYS A 433 -22.01 -5.32 26.54
C LYS A 433 -21.40 -6.42 25.70
N ASN A 434 -20.82 -6.06 24.55
CA ASN A 434 -20.20 -7.02 23.64
C ASN A 434 -18.69 -6.97 23.77
N THR A 435 -18.05 -8.10 23.55
CA THR A 435 -16.59 -8.24 23.52
C THR A 435 -16.20 -8.97 22.24
N GLY A 436 -15.23 -8.40 21.51
CA GLY A 436 -14.57 -9.03 20.40
C GLY A 436 -13.07 -9.15 20.69
N LEU A 437 -12.51 -10.35 20.52
CA LEU A 437 -11.08 -10.64 20.63
C LEU A 437 -10.60 -11.13 19.28
N TRP A 438 -9.91 -10.31 18.54
CA TRP A 438 -9.62 -10.53 17.13
C TRP A 438 -8.12 -10.45 16.87
N TYR A 439 -7.53 -11.53 16.41
CA TYR A 439 -6.17 -11.57 15.90
C TYR A 439 -6.18 -11.82 14.40
N THR A 440 -5.33 -11.11 13.67
CA THR A 440 -5.13 -11.30 12.24
C THR A 440 -3.63 -11.34 11.96
N GLU A 441 -3.22 -12.25 11.09
CA GLU A 441 -1.85 -12.40 10.66
C GLU A 441 -1.76 -12.37 9.14
N ASN A 442 -0.87 -11.53 8.59
CA ASN A 442 -0.55 -11.49 7.18
C ASN A 442 0.93 -11.81 6.99
N ARG A 443 1.23 -12.77 6.13
CA ARG A 443 2.60 -13.14 5.71
C ARG A 443 2.72 -12.94 4.20
N LEU A 444 3.63 -12.10 3.77
CA LEU A 444 3.91 -11.86 2.36
C LEU A 444 5.37 -12.19 2.07
N PHE A 445 5.58 -13.17 1.22
CA PHE A 445 6.90 -13.49 0.67
C PHE A 445 6.94 -13.17 -0.81
N THR A 446 8.00 -12.51 -1.27
CA THR A 446 8.25 -12.30 -2.69
C THR A 446 9.69 -12.59 -3.03
N THR A 447 9.90 -13.26 -4.16
CA THR A 447 11.24 -13.47 -4.73
C THR A 447 11.20 -13.24 -6.23
N GLN A 448 12.25 -12.62 -6.75
CA GLN A 448 12.32 -12.26 -8.15
C GLN A 448 13.74 -12.41 -8.66
N LEU A 449 13.85 -13.01 -9.82
CA LEU A 449 15.08 -13.11 -10.59
C LEU A 449 14.93 -12.29 -11.87
N ASN A 450 15.79 -11.29 -12.04
CA ASN A 450 15.75 -10.37 -13.16
C ASN A 450 17.07 -10.43 -13.92
N GLY A 451 17.02 -10.39 -15.24
CA GLY A 451 18.20 -10.27 -16.09
C GLY A 451 18.05 -9.15 -17.11
N GLU A 452 19.11 -8.40 -17.29
CA GLU A 452 19.23 -7.40 -18.35
C GLU A 452 20.52 -7.68 -19.13
N HIS A 453 20.38 -7.80 -20.46
CA HIS A 453 21.49 -8.11 -21.36
C HIS A 453 21.45 -7.18 -22.57
N VAL A 454 22.60 -6.69 -22.97
CA VAL A 454 22.75 -5.86 -24.16
C VAL A 454 23.70 -6.54 -25.13
N PHE A 455 23.17 -6.91 -26.29
CA PHE A 455 23.89 -7.53 -27.37
C PHE A 455 24.40 -6.46 -28.35
N THR A 456 25.62 -5.99 -28.15
CA THR A 456 26.16 -4.85 -28.92
C THR A 456 26.30 -5.11 -30.42
N LYS A 457 26.51 -6.39 -30.84
CA LYS A 457 26.62 -6.72 -32.26
C LYS A 457 25.33 -6.39 -33.04
N TRP A 458 24.17 -6.53 -32.38
CA TRP A 458 22.84 -6.30 -32.98
C TRP A 458 22.15 -5.07 -32.39
N ASN A 459 22.80 -4.41 -31.44
CA ASN A 459 22.24 -3.32 -30.62
C ASN A 459 20.88 -3.65 -29.99
N VAL A 460 20.73 -4.88 -29.49
CA VAL A 460 19.48 -5.41 -28.94
C VAL A 460 19.59 -5.49 -27.42
N LYS A 461 18.57 -5.00 -26.73
CA LYS A 461 18.43 -5.16 -25.27
C LYS A 461 17.38 -6.23 -24.97
N LEU A 462 17.79 -7.22 -24.20
CA LEU A 462 16.93 -8.28 -23.66
C LEU A 462 16.75 -8.04 -22.15
N LYS A 463 15.50 -8.00 -21.70
CA LYS A 463 15.14 -8.07 -20.28
C LYS A 463 14.30 -9.31 -20.04
N TRP A 464 14.49 -9.97 -18.92
CA TRP A 464 13.64 -11.06 -18.50
C TRP A 464 13.45 -11.00 -16.99
N THR A 465 12.28 -11.44 -16.54
CA THR A 465 11.86 -11.46 -15.14
C THR A 465 11.18 -12.77 -14.84
N GLY A 466 11.56 -13.42 -13.76
CA GLY A 466 10.83 -14.51 -13.14
C GLY A 466 10.45 -14.11 -11.72
N GLY A 467 9.21 -14.27 -11.33
CA GLY A 467 8.72 -13.85 -10.02
C GLY A 467 7.84 -14.93 -9.36
N TYR A 468 7.99 -15.05 -8.06
CA TYR A 468 7.09 -15.80 -7.20
C TYR A 468 6.69 -14.93 -6.01
N SER A 469 5.39 -14.90 -5.73
CA SER A 469 4.84 -14.24 -4.55
C SER A 469 3.85 -15.18 -3.87
N ASN A 470 3.92 -15.26 -2.55
CA ASN A 470 2.97 -15.98 -1.72
C ASN A 470 2.43 -15.04 -0.66
N ILE A 471 1.11 -15.03 -0.49
CA ILE A 471 0.46 -14.40 0.65
C ILE A 471 -0.36 -15.42 1.42
N GLN A 472 -0.22 -15.35 2.73
CA GLN A 472 -1.06 -16.06 3.69
C GLN A 472 -1.71 -15.02 4.59
N ARG A 473 -3.02 -15.16 4.78
CA ARG A 473 -3.78 -14.36 5.74
C ARG A 473 -4.59 -15.31 6.63
N ASP A 474 -4.30 -15.26 7.93
CA ASP A 474 -4.95 -16.09 8.92
C ASP A 474 -5.71 -15.21 9.91
N VAL A 475 -6.92 -15.63 10.24
CA VAL A 475 -7.72 -15.11 11.37
C VAL A 475 -7.95 -16.28 12.31
N PRO A 476 -6.99 -16.56 13.20
CA PRO A 476 -7.12 -17.64 14.16
C PRO A 476 -7.97 -17.16 15.34
N ASP A 477 -9.06 -17.89 15.60
CA ASP A 477 -9.89 -17.76 16.80
C ASP A 477 -10.42 -16.34 17.09
N PHE A 478 -11.08 -15.71 16.13
CA PHE A 478 -11.85 -14.51 16.42
C PHE A 478 -13.04 -14.86 17.31
N ARG A 479 -13.03 -14.38 18.56
CA ARG A 479 -14.01 -14.70 19.61
C ARG A 479 -14.94 -13.52 19.85
N ARG A 480 -16.23 -13.79 19.93
CA ARG A 480 -17.28 -12.80 20.18
C ARG A 480 -18.17 -13.26 21.32
N VAL A 481 -18.53 -12.34 22.20
CA VAL A 481 -19.46 -12.60 23.32
C VAL A 481 -20.33 -11.36 23.54
N SER A 482 -21.61 -11.57 23.70
CA SER A 482 -22.61 -10.53 23.95
C SER A 482 -23.36 -10.79 25.25
N TYR A 483 -23.46 -9.76 26.08
CA TYR A 483 -24.34 -9.71 27.25
C TYR A 483 -25.35 -8.61 27.04
N SER A 484 -26.59 -8.83 27.48
CA SER A 484 -27.62 -7.80 27.47
C SER A 484 -28.52 -7.85 28.70
N LYS A 485 -29.23 -6.78 28.89
CA LYS A 485 -30.36 -6.66 29.81
C LYS A 485 -31.43 -5.73 29.20
N LEU A 486 -32.66 -5.76 29.67
CA LEU A 486 -33.65 -4.75 29.31
C LEU A 486 -33.18 -3.38 29.84
N SER A 487 -33.27 -2.34 29.05
CA SER A 487 -32.92 -0.97 29.47
C SER A 487 -33.82 -0.44 30.59
N SER A 488 -35.06 -0.91 30.63
CA SER A 488 -36.01 -0.65 31.71
C SER A 488 -35.62 -1.30 33.07
N ASP A 489 -34.84 -2.38 33.03
CA ASP A 489 -34.32 -3.06 34.23
C ASP A 489 -32.98 -2.45 34.67
N THR A 490 -33.04 -1.29 35.34
CA THR A 490 -31.83 -0.56 35.75
C THR A 490 -30.98 -1.30 36.79
N ALA A 491 -31.58 -2.13 37.63
CA ALA A 491 -30.91 -2.86 38.73
C ALA A 491 -30.50 -4.28 38.35
N GLY A 492 -31.06 -4.85 37.32
CA GLY A 492 -30.84 -6.22 36.88
C GLY A 492 -29.46 -6.48 36.30
N PRO A 493 -29.01 -7.73 36.41
CA PRO A 493 -27.72 -8.11 35.87
C PRO A 493 -27.74 -8.24 34.35
N TYR A 494 -26.59 -8.00 33.73
CA TYR A 494 -26.39 -8.36 32.33
C TYR A 494 -26.31 -9.88 32.19
N ARG A 495 -26.98 -10.41 31.17
CA ARG A 495 -27.04 -11.85 30.92
C ARG A 495 -26.45 -12.19 29.57
N LEU A 496 -25.63 -13.25 29.57
CA LEU A 496 -25.04 -13.80 28.35
C LEU A 496 -26.13 -14.16 27.33
N GLN A 497 -25.96 -13.65 26.13
CA GLN A 497 -26.89 -13.90 25.02
C GLN A 497 -26.51 -15.20 24.32
N VAL A 498 -27.04 -16.30 24.79
CA VAL A 498 -26.86 -17.63 24.24
C VAL A 498 -28.18 -18.36 24.28
N GLY A 499 -28.68 -18.74 23.10
CA GLY A 499 -29.90 -19.53 22.93
C GLY A 499 -29.61 -21.04 22.79
N ASN A 500 -30.64 -21.74 22.30
CA ASN A 500 -30.56 -23.18 22.01
C ASN A 500 -30.10 -23.47 20.56
N ALA A 501 -29.91 -22.43 19.76
CA ALA A 501 -29.35 -22.47 18.41
C ALA A 501 -28.13 -21.53 18.35
N VAL A 502 -27.22 -21.80 17.43
CA VAL A 502 -26.02 -20.97 17.21
C VAL A 502 -26.39 -19.58 16.69
N GLN A 503 -25.91 -18.59 17.39
CA GLN A 503 -25.94 -17.18 16.97
C GLN A 503 -24.52 -16.65 17.07
N LEU A 504 -23.86 -16.54 15.93
CA LEU A 504 -22.42 -16.26 15.85
C LEU A 504 -22.03 -14.91 16.42
N GLU A 505 -22.95 -13.93 16.34
CA GLU A 505 -22.76 -12.57 16.86
C GLU A 505 -22.79 -12.54 18.39
N GLN A 506 -23.49 -13.47 19.02
CA GLN A 506 -23.74 -13.47 20.46
C GLN A 506 -22.69 -14.24 21.27
N ALA A 507 -22.29 -15.42 20.78
CA ALA A 507 -21.24 -16.24 21.41
C ALA A 507 -20.58 -17.14 20.36
N GLY A 508 -19.66 -16.59 19.58
CA GLY A 508 -19.07 -17.26 18.42
C GLY A 508 -17.56 -17.27 18.41
N ARG A 509 -17.03 -18.21 17.66
CA ARG A 509 -15.60 -18.33 17.29
C ARG A 509 -15.51 -18.49 15.78
N PHE A 510 -14.64 -17.70 15.17
CA PHE A 510 -14.43 -17.71 13.73
C PHE A 510 -12.95 -17.93 13.42
N PHE A 511 -12.70 -18.85 12.50
CA PHE A 511 -11.38 -19.17 11.98
C PHE A 511 -11.41 -19.02 10.47
N SER A 512 -10.41 -18.39 9.88
CA SER A 512 -10.25 -18.39 8.44
C SER A 512 -8.79 -18.38 8.04
N GLY A 513 -8.51 -19.01 6.89
CA GLY A 513 -7.21 -19.01 6.27
C GLY A 513 -7.34 -18.76 4.77
N LEU A 514 -6.51 -17.87 4.25
CA LEU A 514 -6.33 -17.60 2.83
C LEU A 514 -4.87 -17.85 2.48
N ASN A 515 -4.65 -18.62 1.43
CA ASN A 515 -3.33 -18.79 0.83
C ASN A 515 -3.40 -18.53 -0.66
N GLU A 516 -2.54 -17.67 -1.18
CA GLU A 516 -2.45 -17.39 -2.62
C GLU A 516 -1.02 -17.39 -3.09
N ASP A 517 -0.78 -18.14 -4.16
CA ASP A 517 0.47 -18.20 -4.91
C ASP A 517 0.33 -17.47 -6.23
N ILE A 518 1.32 -16.63 -6.58
CA ILE A 518 1.46 -16.00 -7.88
C ILE A 518 2.81 -16.37 -8.45
N ARG A 519 2.80 -16.92 -9.67
CA ARG A 519 4.00 -17.17 -10.47
C ARG A 519 3.92 -16.32 -11.72
N SER A 520 4.99 -15.62 -12.04
CA SER A 520 5.05 -14.77 -13.22
C SER A 520 6.38 -14.93 -13.95
N ALA A 521 6.33 -14.81 -15.27
CA ALA A 521 7.52 -14.77 -16.10
C ALA A 521 7.29 -13.80 -17.26
N GLY A 522 8.30 -13.03 -17.61
CA GLY A 522 8.25 -12.07 -18.71
C GLY A 522 9.57 -11.98 -19.44
N VAL A 523 9.48 -11.71 -20.74
CA VAL A 523 10.65 -11.45 -21.60
C VAL A 523 10.31 -10.25 -22.49
N ASP A 524 11.22 -9.28 -22.49
CA ASP A 524 11.12 -8.06 -23.28
C ASP A 524 12.34 -7.94 -24.18
N LEU A 525 12.11 -7.63 -25.44
CA LEU A 525 13.12 -7.39 -26.44
C LEU A 525 12.99 -5.95 -26.97
N THR A 526 14.09 -5.20 -26.94
CA THR A 526 14.14 -3.83 -27.44
C THR A 526 15.16 -3.78 -28.57
N ILE A 527 14.72 -3.36 -29.77
CA ILE A 527 15.49 -3.37 -31.00
C ILE A 527 15.46 -1.97 -31.59
N PRO A 528 16.54 -1.20 -31.52
CA PRO A 528 16.65 0.04 -32.27
C PRO A 528 16.59 -0.25 -33.78
N LEU A 529 15.65 0.36 -34.45
CA LEU A 529 15.53 0.25 -35.91
C LEU A 529 16.48 1.27 -36.56
N VAL A 530 17.27 0.83 -37.51
CA VAL A 530 18.18 1.72 -38.25
C VAL A 530 17.37 2.77 -39.00
N SER A 531 17.64 4.04 -38.75
CA SER A 531 17.03 5.14 -39.48
C SER A 531 17.44 5.06 -40.93
N LEU A 532 16.48 4.83 -41.83
CA LEU A 532 16.69 5.00 -43.24
C LEU A 532 16.91 6.50 -43.54
N ASN A 533 18.18 6.91 -43.53
CA ASN A 533 18.70 8.18 -44.08
C ASN A 533 18.07 9.52 -43.62
N SER A 534 17.45 9.63 -42.46
CA SER A 534 17.00 10.93 -41.98
C SER A 534 17.52 11.22 -40.57
N LYS A 535 18.27 12.33 -40.44
CA LYS A 535 18.74 12.88 -39.16
C LYS A 535 17.61 13.23 -38.19
N ASN A 536 16.33 13.10 -38.60
CA ASN A 536 15.15 13.55 -37.86
C ASN A 536 14.22 12.45 -37.42
N LEU A 537 14.53 11.17 -37.63
CA LEU A 537 13.70 10.05 -37.22
C LEU A 537 14.54 9.00 -36.50
N THR A 538 14.25 8.75 -35.24
CA THR A 538 14.71 7.56 -34.52
C THR A 538 13.55 6.64 -34.23
N SER A 539 13.74 5.35 -34.38
CA SER A 539 12.68 4.36 -34.19
C SER A 539 13.21 3.18 -33.40
N THR A 540 12.50 2.77 -32.37
CA THR A 540 12.81 1.59 -31.56
C THR A 540 11.58 0.69 -31.55
N PHE A 541 11.79 -0.58 -31.92
CA PHE A 541 10.77 -1.60 -31.79
C PHE A 541 10.94 -2.31 -30.45
N LYS A 542 9.85 -2.47 -29.71
CA LYS A 542 9.83 -3.24 -28.48
C LYS A 542 8.71 -4.26 -28.55
N CYS A 543 9.00 -5.51 -28.22
CA CYS A 543 8.04 -6.57 -28.11
C CYS A 543 8.35 -7.45 -26.89
N GLY A 544 7.36 -8.16 -26.41
CA GLY A 544 7.54 -9.05 -25.29
C GLY A 544 6.36 -9.97 -25.05
N VAL A 545 6.63 -10.94 -24.21
CA VAL A 545 5.62 -11.90 -23.75
C VAL A 545 5.62 -11.92 -22.22
N TYR A 546 4.45 -12.15 -21.66
CA TYR A 546 4.27 -12.24 -20.21
C TYR A 546 3.28 -13.34 -19.88
N PHE A 547 3.65 -14.13 -18.90
CA PHE A 547 2.86 -15.22 -18.33
C PHE A 547 2.65 -14.99 -16.85
N GLN A 548 1.44 -15.24 -16.35
CA GLN A 548 1.10 -15.23 -14.93
C GLN A 548 0.12 -16.34 -14.60
N GLU A 549 0.39 -17.03 -13.52
CA GLU A 549 -0.51 -18.00 -12.91
C GLU A 549 -0.77 -17.60 -11.46
N ARG A 550 -2.04 -17.63 -11.05
CA ARG A 550 -2.46 -17.41 -9.67
C ARG A 550 -3.25 -18.62 -9.19
N ALA A 551 -3.02 -19.05 -7.96
CA ALA A 551 -3.77 -20.10 -7.31
C ALA A 551 -4.13 -19.68 -5.89
N ARG A 552 -5.41 -19.66 -5.55
CA ARG A 552 -5.91 -19.25 -4.23
C ARG A 552 -6.74 -20.36 -3.61
N GLN A 553 -6.52 -20.54 -2.31
CA GLN A 553 -7.37 -21.37 -1.45
C GLN A 553 -7.87 -20.50 -0.30
N PHE A 554 -9.13 -20.60 -0.01
CA PHE A 554 -9.77 -19.96 1.14
C PHE A 554 -10.66 -20.95 1.85
N SER A 555 -10.62 -20.94 3.17
CA SER A 555 -11.54 -21.67 4.02
C SER A 555 -11.84 -20.92 5.29
N ALA A 556 -13.07 -21.03 5.76
CA ALA A 556 -13.47 -20.52 7.06
C ALA A 556 -14.24 -21.59 7.84
N ARG A 557 -14.13 -21.53 9.16
CA ARG A 557 -14.92 -22.36 10.09
C ARG A 557 -15.54 -21.47 11.15
N GLN A 558 -16.78 -21.73 11.45
CA GLN A 558 -17.59 -20.93 12.35
C GLN A 558 -18.18 -21.83 13.43
N PHE A 559 -17.92 -21.48 14.68
CA PHE A 559 -18.44 -22.20 15.84
C PHE A 559 -19.21 -21.25 16.72
N GLY A 560 -20.23 -21.75 17.41
CA GLY A 560 -20.96 -20.98 18.41
C GLY A 560 -21.29 -21.84 19.63
N TYR A 561 -21.42 -21.18 20.75
CA TYR A 561 -21.89 -21.80 21.95
C TYR A 561 -23.42 -21.81 21.97
N VAL A 562 -24.02 -22.95 22.35
CA VAL A 562 -25.46 -23.08 22.60
C VAL A 562 -25.69 -23.39 24.04
N PHE A 563 -26.81 -22.94 24.58
CA PHE A 563 -27.21 -23.15 25.96
C PHE A 563 -28.29 -24.22 26.03
N ARG A 564 -28.12 -25.17 26.91
CA ARG A 564 -29.08 -26.24 27.21
C ARG A 564 -29.57 -26.12 28.66
N ALA A 565 -30.81 -25.68 28.82
CA ALA A 565 -31.47 -25.68 30.11
C ALA A 565 -31.76 -27.11 30.57
N GLY A 566 -31.65 -27.36 31.88
CA GLY A 566 -31.97 -28.66 32.45
C GLY A 566 -31.89 -28.65 33.98
N PRO A 567 -32.29 -29.75 34.64
CA PRO A 567 -32.20 -29.86 36.08
C PRO A 567 -30.77 -29.65 36.60
N GLY A 568 -30.58 -28.83 37.65
CA GLY A 568 -29.28 -28.53 38.27
C GLY A 568 -28.46 -27.44 37.58
N VAL A 569 -28.97 -26.76 36.56
CA VAL A 569 -28.33 -25.55 36.00
C VAL A 569 -28.53 -24.41 36.99
N PRO A 570 -27.44 -23.70 37.42
CA PRO A 570 -27.60 -22.54 38.27
C PRO A 570 -28.39 -21.43 37.57
N ALA A 571 -29.34 -20.80 38.23
CA ALA A 571 -30.20 -19.77 37.65
C ALA A 571 -29.41 -18.57 37.17
N ASN A 572 -28.28 -18.25 37.79
CA ASN A 572 -27.41 -17.11 37.48
C ASN A 572 -26.24 -17.45 36.55
N ILE A 573 -26.24 -18.63 35.91
CA ILE A 573 -25.11 -19.07 35.08
C ILE A 573 -24.79 -18.10 33.93
N LYS A 574 -25.84 -17.48 33.33
CA LYS A 574 -25.70 -16.47 32.29
C LYS A 574 -25.26 -15.08 32.79
N GLU A 575 -25.21 -14.88 34.08
CA GLU A 575 -24.82 -13.63 34.74
C GLU A 575 -23.32 -13.65 35.13
N LEU A 576 -22.66 -14.79 34.98
CA LEU A 576 -21.25 -14.93 35.28
C LEU A 576 -20.38 -14.08 34.33
N PRO A 577 -19.26 -13.55 34.79
CA PRO A 577 -18.35 -12.81 33.97
C PRO A 577 -17.74 -13.66 32.84
N ILE A 578 -17.30 -13.00 31.77
CA ILE A 578 -16.81 -13.64 30.53
C ILE A 578 -15.66 -14.62 30.76
N ASP A 579 -14.78 -14.36 31.70
CA ASP A 579 -13.64 -15.21 32.07
C ASP A 579 -14.04 -16.48 32.84
N SER A 580 -15.23 -16.48 33.42
CA SER A 580 -15.76 -17.56 34.25
C SER A 580 -16.84 -18.38 33.56
N VAL A 581 -17.68 -17.78 32.71
CA VAL A 581 -18.83 -18.43 32.07
C VAL A 581 -18.43 -19.58 31.15
N PHE A 582 -17.30 -19.45 30.45
CA PHE A 582 -16.77 -20.46 29.55
C PHE A 582 -15.60 -21.27 30.16
N ASP A 583 -15.47 -21.25 31.48
CA ASP A 583 -14.47 -22.08 32.17
C ASP A 583 -14.80 -23.58 32.01
N PRO A 584 -13.94 -24.38 31.34
CA PRO A 584 -14.19 -25.79 31.10
C PRO A 584 -14.37 -26.60 32.36
N THR A 585 -13.76 -26.19 33.47
CA THR A 585 -13.81 -26.91 34.73
C THR A 585 -15.15 -26.74 35.44
N ARG A 586 -15.89 -25.67 35.12
CA ARG A 586 -17.14 -25.33 35.80
C ARG A 586 -18.40 -25.77 35.04
N PHE A 587 -18.45 -25.61 33.74
CA PHE A 587 -19.72 -25.70 33.05
C PHE A 587 -19.67 -26.45 31.71
N ILE A 588 -18.60 -26.29 30.97
CA ILE A 588 -18.55 -26.79 29.62
C ILE A 588 -18.39 -28.30 29.68
N PHE A 589 -19.27 -29.02 28.97
CA PHE A 589 -19.11 -30.44 28.67
C PHE A 589 -19.44 -31.42 29.82
N LYS A 590 -20.00 -30.97 30.94
CA LYS A 590 -20.57 -31.89 31.91
C LYS A 590 -21.99 -32.34 31.52
N SER A 591 -22.09 -33.56 31.02
CA SER A 591 -23.38 -34.30 30.81
C SER A 591 -24.44 -33.57 29.92
N GLY A 592 -24.05 -32.76 28.97
CA GLY A 592 -24.94 -32.16 27.98
C GLY A 592 -25.94 -31.13 28.49
N ARG A 593 -25.70 -30.57 29.67
CA ARG A 593 -26.70 -29.75 30.38
C ARG A 593 -26.45 -28.25 30.38
N TYR A 594 -25.31 -27.75 29.89
CA TYR A 594 -24.96 -26.32 29.96
C TYR A 594 -24.62 -25.74 28.62
N PHE A 595 -23.43 -25.13 28.47
CA PHE A 595 -22.94 -24.64 27.19
C PHE A 595 -22.31 -25.76 26.40
N MET A 596 -22.61 -25.82 25.10
CA MET A 596 -21.99 -26.73 24.16
C MET A 596 -21.48 -25.96 22.95
N LEU A 597 -20.42 -26.45 22.37
CA LEU A 597 -19.92 -25.91 21.09
C LEU A 597 -20.65 -26.60 19.92
N GLU A 598 -21.11 -25.82 18.98
CA GLU A 598 -21.69 -26.32 17.73
C GLU A 598 -21.02 -25.62 16.52
N GLU A 599 -20.93 -26.33 15.41
CA GLU A 599 -20.38 -25.79 14.19
C GLU A 599 -21.48 -25.26 13.27
N ALA A 600 -21.40 -23.98 12.92
CA ALA A 600 -22.31 -23.27 12.03
C ALA A 600 -21.71 -23.02 10.64
N THR A 601 -20.55 -23.64 10.35
CA THR A 601 -19.88 -23.53 9.05
C THR A 601 -20.82 -23.96 7.92
N ASN A 602 -20.88 -23.14 6.87
CA ASN A 602 -21.67 -23.42 5.68
C ASN A 602 -20.82 -24.07 4.58
N PRO A 603 -21.42 -24.84 3.68
CA PRO A 603 -20.70 -25.43 2.55
C PRO A 603 -19.96 -24.39 1.69
N ASN A 604 -20.49 -23.17 1.56
CA ASN A 604 -19.92 -22.07 0.79
C ASN A 604 -18.82 -21.27 1.53
N ASP A 605 -18.47 -21.63 2.77
CA ASP A 605 -17.40 -20.97 3.54
C ASP A 605 -15.99 -21.38 3.07
N ARG A 606 -15.87 -21.97 1.90
CA ARG A 606 -14.61 -22.37 1.28
C ARG A 606 -14.68 -22.31 -0.24
N TYR A 607 -13.56 -21.97 -0.85
CA TYR A 607 -13.39 -22.06 -2.30
C TYR A 607 -11.94 -22.28 -2.69
N THR A 608 -11.75 -22.83 -3.88
CA THR A 608 -10.48 -22.84 -4.60
C THR A 608 -10.64 -22.08 -5.89
N ALA A 609 -9.64 -21.30 -6.26
CA ALA A 609 -9.68 -20.51 -7.47
C ALA A 609 -8.30 -20.45 -8.12
N ASP A 610 -8.28 -20.42 -9.43
CA ASP A 610 -7.05 -20.19 -10.19
C ASP A 610 -7.30 -19.30 -11.40
N SER A 611 -6.24 -18.62 -11.83
CA SER A 611 -6.24 -17.89 -13.09
C SER A 611 -4.92 -18.02 -13.82
N LYS A 612 -5.01 -18.02 -15.16
CA LYS A 612 -3.85 -18.01 -16.06
C LYS A 612 -3.99 -16.86 -17.04
N GLN A 613 -2.94 -16.08 -17.16
CA GLN A 613 -2.83 -14.97 -18.11
C GLN A 613 -1.65 -15.21 -19.03
N ASN A 614 -1.92 -15.24 -20.33
CA ASN A 614 -0.94 -15.23 -21.39
C ASN A 614 -1.04 -13.89 -22.10
N SER A 615 0.06 -13.17 -22.24
CA SER A 615 0.05 -11.85 -22.88
C SER A 615 1.23 -11.72 -23.82
N GLY A 616 0.99 -10.98 -24.90
CA GLY A 616 2.03 -10.56 -25.82
C GLY A 616 1.81 -9.12 -26.21
N TYR A 617 2.86 -8.39 -26.50
CA TYR A 617 2.75 -7.01 -26.97
C TYR A 617 3.80 -6.70 -28.02
N ALA A 618 3.46 -5.71 -28.85
CA ALA A 618 4.38 -5.08 -29.81
C ALA A 618 4.13 -3.57 -29.80
N MET A 619 5.19 -2.78 -29.79
CA MET A 619 5.11 -1.34 -29.84
C MET A 619 6.28 -0.70 -30.59
N LEU A 620 6.04 0.49 -31.12
CA LEU A 620 7.02 1.35 -31.73
C LEU A 620 7.18 2.62 -30.89
N ASP A 621 8.42 2.98 -30.59
CA ASP A 621 8.83 4.23 -29.96
C ASP A 621 9.59 5.05 -31.02
N GLN A 622 8.97 6.11 -31.49
CA GLN A 622 9.43 6.91 -32.62
C GLN A 622 9.62 8.37 -32.19
N LYS A 623 10.79 8.92 -32.42
CA LYS A 623 11.04 10.36 -32.24
C LYS A 623 11.13 11.03 -33.61
N LEU A 624 10.18 11.93 -33.85
CA LEU A 624 10.01 12.67 -35.10
C LEU A 624 10.48 14.11 -34.89
N PHE A 625 11.22 14.65 -35.86
CA PHE A 625 11.68 16.04 -35.90
C PHE A 625 12.37 16.49 -34.59
N ASN A 626 12.98 15.56 -33.87
CA ASN A 626 13.62 15.77 -32.56
C ASN A 626 12.72 16.35 -31.46
N LYS A 627 11.43 16.56 -31.71
CA LYS A 627 10.48 17.16 -30.75
C LYS A 627 9.27 16.32 -30.43
N LEU A 628 8.80 15.50 -31.36
CA LEU A 628 7.62 14.66 -31.14
C LEU A 628 8.03 13.21 -30.95
N ARG A 629 7.76 12.66 -29.76
CA ARG A 629 7.91 11.23 -29.49
C ARG A 629 6.54 10.58 -29.51
N LEU A 630 6.36 9.58 -30.35
CA LEU A 630 5.15 8.76 -30.44
C LEU A 630 5.48 7.35 -30.01
N VAL A 631 4.78 6.85 -29.01
CA VAL A 631 4.86 5.45 -28.60
C VAL A 631 3.47 4.84 -28.73
N TRP A 632 3.36 3.90 -29.63
CA TRP A 632 2.09 3.27 -29.96
C TRP A 632 2.26 1.79 -30.23
N GLY A 633 1.22 1.06 -29.98
CA GLY A 633 1.22 -0.39 -30.18
C GLY A 633 0.00 -1.07 -29.60
N MET A 634 0.10 -2.35 -29.49
CA MET A 634 -1.00 -3.21 -29.06
C MET A 634 -0.51 -4.29 -28.11
N ARG A 635 -1.31 -4.54 -27.09
CA ARG A 635 -1.17 -5.68 -26.20
C ARG A 635 -2.33 -6.64 -26.42
N PHE A 636 -2.04 -7.91 -26.48
CA PHE A 636 -3.01 -9.01 -26.44
C PHE A 636 -2.94 -9.71 -25.09
N GLU A 637 -4.08 -9.97 -24.48
CA GLU A 637 -4.19 -10.77 -23.27
C GLU A 637 -5.25 -11.85 -23.42
N GLU A 638 -4.84 -13.10 -23.20
CA GLU A 638 -5.75 -14.21 -22.96
C GLU A 638 -5.79 -14.49 -21.47
N PHE A 639 -6.98 -14.52 -20.89
CA PHE A 639 -7.19 -14.70 -19.47
C PHE A 639 -8.23 -15.78 -19.20
N LEU A 640 -7.80 -16.83 -18.49
CA LEU A 640 -8.66 -17.88 -17.98
C LEU A 640 -8.78 -17.72 -16.46
N GLN A 641 -10.00 -17.68 -15.94
CA GLN A 641 -10.30 -17.67 -14.52
C GLN A 641 -11.24 -18.81 -14.19
N ARG A 642 -10.95 -19.54 -13.10
CA ARG A 642 -11.78 -20.64 -12.59
C ARG A 642 -11.99 -20.46 -11.09
N LEU A 643 -13.18 -20.82 -10.63
CA LEU A 643 -13.50 -20.91 -9.21
C LEU A 643 -14.38 -22.14 -8.98
N ASN A 644 -14.06 -22.89 -7.94
CA ASN A 644 -14.86 -24.02 -7.46
C ASN A 644 -15.25 -23.78 -6.01
N SER A 645 -16.52 -23.83 -5.73
CA SER A 645 -17.12 -23.69 -4.40
C SER A 645 -18.41 -24.50 -4.32
N LEU A 646 -19.10 -24.36 -3.22
CA LEU A 646 -20.47 -24.85 -3.04
C LEU A 646 -21.40 -23.66 -2.78
N ASN A 647 -22.70 -23.80 -3.00
CA ASN A 647 -23.68 -22.86 -2.49
C ASN A 647 -24.05 -23.20 -1.02
N ALA A 648 -24.91 -22.42 -0.39
CA ALA A 648 -25.36 -22.69 0.99
C ALA A 648 -26.10 -24.04 1.12
N SER A 649 -26.73 -24.53 0.07
CA SER A 649 -27.42 -25.81 0.03
C SER A 649 -26.47 -27.00 -0.20
N GLY A 650 -25.18 -26.73 -0.49
CA GLY A 650 -24.17 -27.76 -0.77
C GLY A 650 -24.02 -28.13 -2.26
N ASP A 651 -24.72 -27.46 -3.18
CA ASP A 651 -24.58 -27.70 -4.61
C ASP A 651 -23.31 -27.09 -5.17
N SER A 652 -22.74 -27.73 -6.18
CA SER A 652 -21.50 -27.27 -6.80
C SER A 652 -21.68 -25.96 -7.56
N VAL A 653 -20.88 -24.95 -7.20
CA VAL A 653 -20.74 -23.68 -7.93
C VAL A 653 -19.40 -23.68 -8.66
N LYS A 654 -19.44 -23.64 -9.98
CA LYS A 654 -18.25 -23.59 -10.84
C LYS A 654 -18.33 -22.36 -11.74
N VAL A 655 -17.38 -21.48 -11.59
CA VAL A 655 -17.19 -20.33 -12.50
C VAL A 655 -16.02 -20.63 -13.41
N ARG A 656 -16.20 -20.45 -14.71
CA ARG A 656 -15.14 -20.56 -15.71
C ARG A 656 -15.30 -19.45 -16.74
N THR A 657 -14.34 -18.52 -16.76
CA THR A 657 -14.32 -17.39 -17.69
C THR A 657 -13.04 -17.44 -18.51
N LEU A 658 -13.19 -17.49 -19.84
CA LEU A 658 -12.08 -17.32 -20.79
C LEU A 658 -12.36 -16.07 -21.62
N LYS A 659 -11.42 -15.13 -21.63
CA LYS A 659 -11.51 -13.88 -22.39
C LYS A 659 -10.22 -13.58 -23.11
N GLN A 660 -10.35 -13.04 -24.31
CA GLN A 660 -9.26 -12.53 -25.15
C GLN A 660 -9.50 -11.05 -25.39
N ASP A 661 -8.49 -10.24 -25.11
CA ASP A 661 -8.59 -8.79 -25.17
C ASP A 661 -7.47 -8.20 -26.02
N TRP A 662 -7.86 -7.31 -26.96
CA TRP A 662 -6.95 -6.47 -27.71
C TRP A 662 -6.96 -5.05 -27.13
N LEU A 663 -5.79 -4.58 -26.72
CA LEU A 663 -5.61 -3.42 -25.85
C LEU A 663 -4.63 -2.45 -26.51
N PRO A 664 -5.14 -1.58 -27.43
CA PRO A 664 -4.32 -0.57 -28.06
C PRO A 664 -3.95 0.55 -27.09
N SER A 665 -2.77 1.14 -27.30
CA SER A 665 -2.37 2.36 -26.61
C SER A 665 -1.51 3.24 -27.50
N LEU A 666 -1.67 4.55 -27.31
CA LEU A 666 -0.93 5.62 -27.95
C LEU A 666 -0.51 6.64 -26.91
N ASN A 667 0.78 6.94 -26.85
CA ASN A 667 1.33 8.00 -26.02
C ASN A 667 2.16 8.94 -26.92
N ALA A 668 1.80 10.20 -26.95
CA ALA A 668 2.50 11.24 -27.69
C ALA A 668 3.10 12.25 -26.72
N THR A 669 4.37 12.56 -26.88
CA THR A 669 5.06 13.60 -26.10
C THR A 669 5.66 14.60 -27.05
N TYR A 670 5.19 15.85 -26.99
CA TYR A 670 5.73 16.96 -27.75
C TYR A 670 6.61 17.83 -26.87
N GLU A 671 7.87 17.92 -27.19
CA GLU A 671 8.86 18.76 -26.50
C GLU A 671 8.67 20.21 -26.93
N LEU A 672 7.91 20.99 -26.15
CA LEU A 672 7.68 22.40 -26.39
C LEU A 672 8.99 23.19 -26.27
N THR A 673 9.72 22.93 -25.21
CA THR A 673 11.07 23.42 -24.94
C THR A 673 11.91 22.32 -24.32
N LYS A 674 13.23 22.48 -24.24
CA LYS A 674 14.09 21.51 -23.52
C LYS A 674 13.70 21.27 -22.05
N LYS A 675 12.85 22.13 -21.47
CA LYS A 675 12.37 22.07 -20.09
C LYS A 675 10.88 21.77 -19.98
N SER A 676 10.15 21.69 -21.09
CA SER A 676 8.69 21.49 -21.04
C SER A 676 8.18 20.53 -22.09
N ASN A 677 7.26 19.67 -21.67
CA ASN A 677 6.58 18.67 -22.49
C ASN A 677 5.07 18.89 -22.47
N LEU A 678 4.44 18.61 -23.60
CA LEU A 678 3.00 18.38 -23.71
C LEU A 678 2.79 16.91 -24.05
N ARG A 679 2.02 16.18 -23.23
CA ARG A 679 1.77 14.75 -23.38
C ARG A 679 0.30 14.52 -23.68
N PHE A 680 0.04 13.62 -24.59
CA PHE A 680 -1.29 13.06 -24.86
C PHE A 680 -1.22 11.54 -24.77
N SER A 681 -2.21 10.92 -24.14
CA SER A 681 -2.33 9.47 -24.09
C SER A 681 -3.77 9.04 -24.38
N ALA A 682 -3.91 7.97 -25.15
CA ALA A 682 -5.15 7.28 -25.39
C ALA A 682 -4.93 5.77 -25.27
N SER A 683 -5.74 5.09 -24.47
CA SER A 683 -5.57 3.65 -24.25
C SER A 683 -6.86 2.95 -23.86
N ARG A 684 -6.91 1.65 -24.13
CA ARG A 684 -7.92 0.75 -23.61
C ARG A 684 -7.31 -0.14 -22.52
N THR A 685 -7.94 -0.14 -21.34
CA THR A 685 -7.58 -0.97 -20.19
C THR A 685 -8.80 -1.75 -19.71
N LEU A 686 -8.64 -2.57 -18.70
CA LEU A 686 -9.71 -3.40 -18.17
C LEU A 686 -9.61 -3.55 -16.65
N SER A 687 -10.69 -4.05 -16.01
CA SER A 687 -10.67 -4.49 -14.61
C SER A 687 -11.45 -5.79 -14.50
N ARG A 688 -10.79 -6.84 -14.01
CA ARG A 688 -11.35 -8.18 -13.87
C ARG A 688 -11.95 -8.37 -12.47
N PRO A 689 -13.01 -9.19 -12.34
CA PRO A 689 -13.46 -9.62 -11.03
C PRO A 689 -12.34 -10.36 -10.29
N GLU A 690 -12.20 -10.09 -8.99
CA GLU A 690 -11.32 -10.85 -8.11
C GLU A 690 -11.98 -12.16 -7.68
N PHE A 691 -11.21 -13.14 -7.26
CA PHE A 691 -11.73 -14.43 -6.81
C PHE A 691 -12.78 -14.28 -5.72
N ARG A 692 -12.55 -13.38 -4.77
CA ARG A 692 -13.49 -13.09 -3.69
C ARG A 692 -14.81 -12.49 -4.19
N GLU A 693 -14.76 -11.64 -5.21
CA GLU A 693 -15.95 -10.98 -5.75
C GLU A 693 -16.88 -11.95 -6.48
N ILE A 694 -16.34 -13.06 -7.01
CA ILE A 694 -17.13 -14.12 -7.67
C ILE A 694 -17.41 -15.33 -6.77
N ALA A 695 -16.81 -15.40 -5.57
CA ALA A 695 -17.04 -16.50 -4.64
C ALA A 695 -18.40 -16.34 -3.94
N PRO A 696 -19.23 -17.40 -3.82
CA PRO A 696 -20.55 -17.33 -3.18
C PRO A 696 -20.48 -17.23 -1.66
N PHE A 697 -19.30 -17.05 -1.10
CA PHE A 697 -19.06 -16.89 0.33
C PHE A 697 -19.62 -15.57 0.86
N ALA A 698 -20.30 -15.60 2.00
CA ALA A 698 -20.78 -14.43 2.71
C ALA A 698 -19.93 -14.18 3.97
N PHE A 699 -19.32 -13.00 4.06
CA PHE A 699 -18.47 -12.61 5.19
C PHE A 699 -19.19 -11.56 6.03
N TYR A 700 -19.26 -11.79 7.35
CA TYR A 700 -19.73 -10.79 8.30
C TYR A 700 -18.56 -10.02 8.89
N ASP A 701 -18.54 -8.70 8.67
CA ASP A 701 -17.57 -7.80 9.27
C ASP A 701 -18.10 -7.21 10.58
N PHE A 702 -17.52 -7.63 11.69
CA PHE A 702 -17.91 -7.18 13.04
C PHE A 702 -17.64 -5.68 13.26
N ASN A 703 -16.65 -5.11 12.61
CA ASN A 703 -16.32 -3.68 12.81
C ASN A 703 -17.39 -2.77 12.23
N ILE A 704 -17.97 -3.16 11.10
CA ILE A 704 -18.99 -2.35 10.41
C ILE A 704 -20.39 -2.92 10.50
N ASP A 705 -20.54 -4.14 11.07
CA ASP A 705 -21.81 -4.84 11.25
C ASP A 705 -22.55 -5.10 9.91
N TYR A 706 -21.79 -5.53 8.87
CA TYR A 706 -22.31 -5.82 7.54
C TYR A 706 -21.91 -7.20 7.05
N VAL A 707 -22.77 -7.76 6.20
CA VAL A 707 -22.47 -8.99 5.45
C VAL A 707 -22.10 -8.63 4.02
N ILE A 708 -20.99 -9.15 3.54
CA ILE A 708 -20.53 -8.95 2.16
C ILE A 708 -20.60 -10.29 1.42
N ALA A 709 -21.28 -10.35 0.28
CA ALA A 709 -21.42 -11.53 -0.53
C ALA A 709 -20.85 -11.33 -1.94
N GLY A 710 -20.23 -12.37 -2.50
CA GLY A 710 -19.76 -12.32 -3.89
C GLY A 710 -20.86 -12.67 -4.89
N ASN A 711 -20.60 -12.37 -6.18
CA ASN A 711 -21.51 -12.59 -7.30
C ASN A 711 -20.81 -13.39 -8.41
N PRO A 712 -21.12 -14.69 -8.60
CA PRO A 712 -20.50 -15.52 -9.64
C PRO A 712 -20.70 -15.04 -11.08
N ASN A 713 -21.67 -14.16 -11.33
CA ASN A 713 -22.05 -13.69 -12.66
C ASN A 713 -21.31 -12.41 -13.09
N LEU A 714 -20.36 -11.94 -12.31
CA LEU A 714 -19.60 -10.70 -12.63
C LEU A 714 -18.82 -10.84 -13.92
N LYS A 715 -18.87 -9.78 -14.72
CA LYS A 715 -18.12 -9.61 -15.95
C LYS A 715 -16.96 -8.66 -15.73
N ARG A 716 -15.92 -8.73 -16.58
CA ARG A 716 -14.84 -7.75 -16.58
C ARG A 716 -15.32 -6.38 -17.07
N ALA A 717 -14.86 -5.32 -16.46
CA ALA A 717 -15.04 -3.96 -16.95
C ALA A 717 -14.03 -3.66 -18.08
N SER A 718 -14.45 -2.88 -19.08
CA SER A 718 -13.59 -2.30 -20.11
C SER A 718 -13.51 -0.78 -19.90
N ILE A 719 -12.33 -0.20 -20.01
CA ILE A 719 -12.09 1.21 -19.72
C ILE A 719 -11.38 1.87 -20.91
N GLN A 720 -11.93 2.98 -21.40
CA GLN A 720 -11.27 3.87 -22.36
C GLN A 720 -10.68 5.04 -21.58
N ASN A 721 -9.39 5.30 -21.76
CA ASN A 721 -8.65 6.34 -21.05
C ASN A 721 -8.11 7.36 -22.01
N PHE A 722 -8.28 8.65 -21.69
CA PHE A 722 -7.68 9.77 -22.39
C PHE A 722 -7.04 10.71 -21.37
N ASP A 723 -5.82 11.12 -21.64
CA ASP A 723 -5.03 11.99 -20.77
C ASP A 723 -4.35 13.09 -21.61
N LEU A 724 -4.33 14.31 -21.08
CA LEU A 724 -3.54 15.43 -21.57
C LEU A 724 -2.77 16.04 -20.41
N ARG A 725 -1.43 16.16 -20.55
CA ARG A 725 -0.58 16.70 -19.47
C ARG A 725 0.45 17.68 -20.02
N TYR A 726 0.55 18.82 -19.39
CA TYR A 726 1.66 19.76 -19.53
C TYR A 726 2.64 19.58 -18.38
N GLU A 727 3.95 19.57 -18.68
CA GLU A 727 5.02 19.46 -17.68
C GLU A 727 6.09 20.52 -17.96
N PHE A 728 6.55 21.17 -16.92
CA PHE A 728 7.66 22.11 -16.95
C PHE A 728 8.65 21.80 -15.83
N PHE A 729 9.90 21.59 -16.18
CA PHE A 729 11.02 21.31 -15.29
C PHE A 729 12.00 22.49 -15.30
N PRO A 730 11.78 23.55 -14.51
CA PRO A 730 12.58 24.76 -14.59
C PRO A 730 14.05 24.53 -14.25
N ASN A 731 14.33 23.80 -13.14
CA ASN A 731 15.68 23.50 -12.66
C ASN A 731 15.67 22.18 -11.88
N GLY A 732 16.84 21.71 -11.39
CA GLY A 732 16.96 20.49 -10.60
C GLY A 732 16.02 20.47 -9.38
N GLY A 733 15.32 19.36 -9.19
CA GLY A 733 14.40 19.15 -8.08
C GLY A 733 13.08 19.93 -8.14
N GLN A 734 12.76 20.58 -9.28
CA GLN A 734 11.56 21.38 -9.45
C GLN A 734 10.70 20.85 -10.59
N VAL A 735 9.38 20.90 -10.42
CA VAL A 735 8.40 20.53 -11.43
C VAL A 735 7.14 21.36 -11.27
N ILE A 736 6.54 21.72 -12.40
CA ILE A 736 5.20 22.30 -12.51
C ILE A 736 4.47 21.46 -13.55
N SER A 737 3.37 20.84 -13.17
CA SER A 737 2.58 20.07 -14.12
C SER A 737 1.08 20.32 -13.95
N ALA A 738 0.35 20.19 -15.06
CA ALA A 738 -1.10 20.21 -15.09
C ALA A 738 -1.60 19.09 -15.98
N SER A 739 -2.58 18.32 -15.51
CA SER A 739 -3.14 17.19 -16.23
C SER A 739 -4.66 17.29 -16.30
N LEU A 740 -5.23 16.86 -17.42
CA LEU A 740 -6.66 16.59 -17.59
C LEU A 740 -6.81 15.12 -17.98
N PHE A 741 -7.79 14.45 -17.41
CA PHE A 741 -8.05 13.05 -17.75
C PHE A 741 -9.55 12.75 -17.82
N THR A 742 -9.90 11.74 -18.61
CA THR A 742 -11.23 11.16 -18.65
C THR A 742 -11.14 9.65 -18.83
N LYS A 743 -12.04 8.94 -18.16
CA LYS A 743 -12.15 7.47 -18.19
C LYS A 743 -13.61 7.09 -18.37
N GLN A 744 -13.88 6.26 -19.36
CA GLN A 744 -15.21 5.75 -19.67
C GLN A 744 -15.24 4.25 -19.42
N PHE A 745 -16.14 3.81 -18.58
CA PHE A 745 -16.28 2.41 -18.18
C PHE A 745 -17.49 1.80 -18.87
N THR A 746 -17.32 0.56 -19.32
CA THR A 746 -18.40 -0.34 -19.72
C THR A 746 -18.34 -1.55 -18.78
N ASP A 747 -19.50 -1.99 -18.27
CA ASP A 747 -19.60 -3.07 -17.28
C ASP A 747 -18.76 -2.80 -16.00
N ALA A 748 -18.76 -1.56 -15.48
CA ALA A 748 -18.07 -1.22 -14.24
C ALA A 748 -18.54 -2.12 -13.10
N ILE A 749 -17.61 -2.58 -12.25
CA ILE A 749 -17.96 -3.41 -11.09
C ILE A 749 -18.11 -2.49 -9.89
N GLU A 750 -19.30 -2.46 -9.29
CA GLU A 750 -19.60 -1.61 -8.17
C GLU A 750 -20.22 -2.38 -7.00
N PHE A 751 -20.10 -1.79 -5.83
CA PHE A 751 -20.71 -2.25 -4.61
C PHE A 751 -22.14 -1.75 -4.56
N ILE A 752 -23.07 -2.66 -4.26
CA ILE A 752 -24.49 -2.34 -4.07
C ILE A 752 -24.98 -2.85 -2.73
N ASN A 753 -25.99 -2.20 -2.18
CA ASN A 753 -26.67 -2.62 -0.96
C ASN A 753 -27.85 -3.52 -1.36
N ASP A 754 -27.77 -4.81 -1.05
CA ASP A 754 -28.75 -5.83 -1.43
C ASP A 754 -29.98 -5.80 -0.51
N ILE A 755 -31.16 -5.58 -1.08
CA ILE A 755 -32.43 -5.44 -0.35
C ILE A 755 -33.10 -6.78 -0.03
N ASP A 756 -32.70 -7.85 -0.69
CA ASP A 756 -33.42 -9.15 -0.60
C ASP A 756 -33.41 -9.81 0.80
N VAL A 757 -32.86 -9.14 1.81
CA VAL A 757 -32.64 -9.72 3.15
C VAL A 757 -33.37 -9.00 4.28
N GLY A 758 -34.48 -8.30 4.00
CA GLY A 758 -35.29 -7.63 5.01
C GLY A 758 -34.68 -6.34 5.59
N ALA A 759 -35.49 -5.50 6.18
CA ALA A 759 -35.14 -4.13 6.61
C ALA A 759 -34.00 -4.02 7.63
N PHE A 760 -33.57 -5.12 8.22
CA PHE A 760 -32.57 -5.15 9.32
C PHE A 760 -31.27 -5.85 8.95
N SER A 761 -31.17 -6.48 7.78
CA SER A 761 -29.95 -7.17 7.33
C SER A 761 -29.20 -6.32 6.31
N ARG A 762 -28.04 -5.79 6.73
CA ARG A 762 -27.18 -5.00 5.86
C ARG A 762 -26.28 -5.91 5.07
N ARG A 763 -26.75 -6.30 3.89
CA ARG A 763 -26.00 -7.14 2.97
C ARG A 763 -25.52 -6.32 1.78
N PHE A 764 -24.24 -6.37 1.53
CA PHE A 764 -23.62 -5.79 0.34
C PHE A 764 -23.20 -6.89 -0.64
N GLY A 765 -23.26 -6.56 -1.92
CA GLY A 765 -22.82 -7.41 -3.00
C GLY A 765 -22.11 -6.61 -4.10
N TYR A 766 -21.64 -7.31 -5.10
CA TYR A 766 -21.02 -6.72 -6.28
C TYR A 766 -21.90 -6.89 -7.50
N ALA A 767 -21.99 -5.86 -8.33
CA ALA A 767 -22.74 -5.91 -9.59
C ALA A 767 -22.01 -5.18 -10.72
N ASN A 768 -22.30 -5.56 -11.96
CA ASN A 768 -21.84 -4.81 -13.11
C ASN A 768 -22.82 -3.69 -13.43
N VAL A 769 -22.30 -2.51 -13.69
CA VAL A 769 -23.04 -1.34 -14.13
C VAL A 769 -22.69 -1.03 -15.57
N ASN A 770 -23.68 -0.77 -16.39
CA ASN A 770 -23.49 -0.63 -17.83
C ASN A 770 -22.48 0.47 -18.18
N ASN A 771 -22.60 1.64 -17.56
CA ASN A 771 -21.73 2.78 -17.82
C ASN A 771 -21.36 3.53 -16.55
N ALA A 772 -20.10 3.94 -16.47
CA ALA A 772 -19.62 4.90 -15.49
C ALA A 772 -18.61 5.83 -16.15
N THR A 773 -18.53 7.06 -15.68
CA THR A 773 -17.55 8.05 -16.13
C THR A 773 -16.73 8.57 -14.95
N ASN A 774 -15.46 8.89 -15.22
CA ASN A 774 -14.59 9.54 -14.25
C ASN A 774 -13.66 10.50 -14.99
N TYR A 775 -13.68 11.78 -14.64
CA TYR A 775 -12.85 12.80 -15.25
C TYR A 775 -12.36 13.79 -14.21
N GLY A 776 -11.28 14.48 -14.53
CA GLY A 776 -10.72 15.43 -13.56
C GLY A 776 -9.51 16.19 -14.07
N ALA A 777 -9.01 17.05 -13.21
CA ALA A 777 -7.82 17.84 -13.37
C ALA A 777 -6.86 17.65 -12.20
N GLU A 778 -5.56 17.64 -12.49
CA GLU A 778 -4.51 17.53 -11.48
C GLU A 778 -3.48 18.63 -11.72
N ILE A 779 -2.99 19.24 -10.64
CA ILE A 779 -1.89 20.22 -10.67
C ILE A 779 -0.84 19.74 -9.67
N GLU A 780 0.43 19.77 -10.09
CA GLU A 780 1.58 19.50 -9.22
C GLU A 780 2.56 20.67 -9.31
N LEU A 781 3.03 21.12 -8.16
CA LEU A 781 3.99 22.20 -8.03
C LEU A 781 5.07 21.82 -7.01
N ARG A 782 6.30 21.74 -7.45
CA ARG A 782 7.49 21.70 -6.59
C ARG A 782 8.44 22.81 -7.02
N LYS A 783 8.58 23.84 -6.19
CA LYS A 783 9.32 25.04 -6.52
C LYS A 783 10.12 25.54 -5.32
N ASN A 784 11.39 25.88 -5.50
CA ASN A 784 12.15 26.57 -4.47
C ASN A 784 11.95 28.11 -4.55
N PHE A 785 12.32 28.80 -3.49
CA PHE A 785 12.24 30.25 -3.38
C PHE A 785 13.56 30.96 -3.65
N ALA A 786 14.48 30.35 -4.42
CA ALA A 786 15.77 30.93 -4.75
C ALA A 786 15.70 32.35 -5.41
N PHE A 787 14.58 32.67 -6.05
CA PHE A 787 14.35 33.98 -6.62
C PHE A 787 14.27 35.09 -5.55
N ILE A 788 13.89 34.75 -4.32
CA ILE A 788 13.86 35.69 -3.20
C ILE A 788 15.29 35.99 -2.72
N ASP A 789 16.20 35.00 -2.74
CA ASP A 789 17.59 35.16 -2.34
C ASP A 789 18.30 36.23 -3.17
N SER A 790 18.02 36.29 -4.48
CA SER A 790 18.58 37.30 -5.37
C SER A 790 18.02 38.69 -5.05
N MET A 791 16.81 38.82 -4.52
CA MET A 791 16.21 40.11 -4.14
C MET A 791 16.60 40.54 -2.74
N ALA A 792 16.73 39.61 -1.79
CA ALA A 792 16.99 39.86 -0.37
C ALA A 792 18.47 39.72 0.03
N HIS A 793 19.37 39.41 -0.92
CA HIS A 793 20.80 39.15 -0.69
C HIS A 793 21.07 38.13 0.41
N THR A 794 20.24 37.07 0.47
CA THR A 794 20.36 35.97 1.44
C THR A 794 20.66 34.65 0.70
N LYS A 795 20.91 33.56 1.43
CA LYS A 795 21.03 32.19 0.88
C LYS A 795 20.04 31.20 1.53
N CYS A 796 19.07 31.74 2.26
CA CYS A 796 18.16 30.92 3.05
C CYS A 796 17.01 30.34 2.23
N PHE A 797 16.49 31.12 1.28
CA PHE A 797 15.28 30.75 0.51
C PHE A 797 15.52 29.76 -0.64
N SER A 798 16.76 29.61 -1.10
CA SER A 798 17.15 28.57 -2.06
C SER A 798 16.98 27.17 -1.47
N ASN A 799 17.08 27.04 -0.15
CA ASN A 799 16.89 25.80 0.60
C ASN A 799 15.42 25.54 0.96
N LEU A 800 14.52 26.49 0.76
CA LEU A 800 13.10 26.38 1.05
C LEU A 800 12.34 26.01 -0.23
N PHE A 801 11.59 24.89 -0.17
CA PHE A 801 10.74 24.41 -1.24
C PHE A 801 9.27 24.47 -0.84
N PHE A 802 8.44 24.96 -1.72
CA PHE A 802 7.02 24.70 -1.71
C PHE A 802 6.75 23.41 -2.49
N ILE A 803 5.98 22.51 -1.90
CA ILE A 803 5.53 21.27 -2.51
C ILE A 803 4.01 21.26 -2.43
N GLY A 804 3.34 21.07 -3.55
CA GLY A 804 1.89 21.02 -3.56
C GLY A 804 1.35 20.20 -4.71
N ASN A 805 0.29 19.47 -4.44
CA ASN A 805 -0.54 18.89 -5.49
C ASN A 805 -2.02 19.09 -5.13
N PHE A 806 -2.79 19.33 -6.17
CA PHE A 806 -4.22 19.50 -6.11
C PHE A 806 -4.86 18.65 -7.19
N SER A 807 -5.91 17.91 -6.84
CA SER A 807 -6.71 17.16 -7.79
C SER A 807 -8.18 17.49 -7.60
N TYR A 808 -8.88 17.73 -8.70
CA TYR A 808 -10.32 17.86 -8.76
C TYR A 808 -10.88 16.75 -9.63
N ILE A 809 -11.80 15.96 -9.09
CA ILE A 809 -12.26 14.71 -9.68
C ILE A 809 -13.78 14.65 -9.63
N VAL A 810 -14.39 14.30 -10.73
CA VAL A 810 -15.84 14.07 -10.85
C VAL A 810 -16.05 12.68 -11.43
N SER A 811 -16.90 11.90 -10.80
CA SER A 811 -17.34 10.63 -11.34
C SER A 811 -18.85 10.52 -11.26
N GLU A 812 -19.42 9.76 -12.17
CA GLU A 812 -20.84 9.51 -12.26
C GLU A 812 -21.11 8.06 -12.66
N ILE A 813 -22.00 7.43 -11.93
CA ILE A 813 -22.46 6.07 -12.17
C ILE A 813 -23.97 6.01 -12.02
N ASP A 814 -24.65 5.42 -13.01
CA ASP A 814 -26.10 5.23 -13.00
C ASP A 814 -26.43 3.82 -12.53
N LEU A 815 -26.99 3.72 -11.34
CA LEU A 815 -27.42 2.49 -10.67
C LEU A 815 -28.94 2.28 -10.71
N THR A 816 -29.68 3.10 -11.45
CA THR A 816 -31.16 3.03 -11.53
C THR A 816 -31.68 1.66 -11.99
N GLN A 817 -30.85 0.92 -12.75
CA GLN A 817 -31.14 -0.48 -13.16
C GLN A 817 -31.33 -1.45 -12.00
N PHE A 818 -30.82 -1.14 -10.81
CA PHE A 818 -30.95 -1.97 -9.61
C PHE A 818 -32.18 -1.60 -8.76
N GLY A 819 -32.98 -0.62 -9.19
CA GLY A 819 -34.21 -0.22 -8.53
C GLY A 819 -34.00 0.10 -7.05
N LEU A 820 -34.70 -0.60 -6.17
CA LEU A 820 -34.62 -0.38 -4.73
C LEU A 820 -33.25 -0.70 -4.09
N ALA A 821 -32.38 -1.47 -4.76
CA ALA A 821 -31.04 -1.79 -4.26
C ALA A 821 -30.01 -0.67 -4.47
N SER A 822 -30.42 0.53 -4.90
CA SER A 822 -29.50 1.64 -5.15
C SER A 822 -30.07 3.00 -4.76
N THR A 823 -29.18 3.97 -4.59
CA THR A 823 -29.51 5.39 -4.42
C THR A 823 -29.68 6.14 -5.78
N GLY A 824 -29.67 5.41 -6.91
CA GLY A 824 -29.78 5.98 -8.25
C GLY A 824 -28.44 6.46 -8.81
N VAL A 825 -28.38 7.71 -9.30
CA VAL A 825 -27.15 8.30 -9.86
C VAL A 825 -26.29 8.89 -8.73
N ARG A 826 -25.02 8.47 -8.65
CA ARG A 826 -24.10 8.93 -7.61
C ARG A 826 -22.63 8.93 -8.12
N PRO A 827 -21.70 9.55 -7.36
CA PRO A 827 -20.25 9.31 -7.57
C PRO A 827 -19.85 7.85 -7.31
N LEU A 828 -18.73 7.43 -7.87
CA LEU A 828 -18.10 6.15 -7.53
C LEU A 828 -17.74 6.08 -6.04
N GLN A 829 -17.90 4.92 -5.42
CA GLN A 829 -17.55 4.74 -4.01
C GLN A 829 -16.06 5.04 -3.77
N GLY A 830 -15.76 5.76 -2.68
CA GLY A 830 -14.41 6.16 -2.32
C GLY A 830 -13.87 7.38 -3.08
N GLN A 831 -14.58 7.85 -4.12
CA GLN A 831 -14.19 9.03 -4.89
C GLN A 831 -14.40 10.30 -4.07
N SER A 832 -13.32 11.06 -3.90
CA SER A 832 -13.34 12.41 -3.34
C SER A 832 -13.36 13.46 -4.43
N PRO A 833 -14.20 14.52 -4.36
CA PRO A 833 -14.22 15.56 -5.38
C PRO A 833 -12.95 16.40 -5.42
N TYR A 834 -12.18 16.43 -4.35
CA TYR A 834 -10.87 17.10 -4.34
C TYR A 834 -9.89 16.44 -3.38
N ILE A 835 -8.61 16.51 -3.72
CA ILE A 835 -7.49 16.09 -2.89
C ILE A 835 -6.49 17.24 -2.88
N VAL A 836 -6.04 17.67 -1.71
CA VAL A 836 -5.03 18.71 -1.51
C VAL A 836 -3.90 18.15 -0.66
N ASN A 837 -2.69 18.15 -1.20
CA ASN A 837 -1.46 17.94 -0.46
C ASN A 837 -0.59 19.16 -0.65
N THR A 838 -0.18 19.80 0.41
CA THR A 838 0.71 20.96 0.32
C THR A 838 1.66 21.00 1.50
N GLY A 839 2.80 21.65 1.31
CA GLY A 839 3.76 21.78 2.39
C GLY A 839 4.96 22.64 2.03
N LEU A 840 5.72 22.95 3.08
CA LEU A 840 6.99 23.63 3.01
C LEU A 840 8.09 22.70 3.47
N GLN A 841 9.17 22.63 2.73
CA GLN A 841 10.33 21.81 3.03
C GLN A 841 11.60 22.68 3.00
N TYR A 842 12.31 22.75 4.12
CA TYR A 842 13.60 23.40 4.25
C TYR A 842 14.71 22.36 4.29
N ASN A 843 15.73 22.52 3.45
CA ASN A 843 16.84 21.57 3.32
C ASN A 843 18.17 22.29 3.34
N ASP A 844 18.79 22.36 4.49
CA ASP A 844 20.14 22.91 4.68
C ASP A 844 21.13 21.75 4.85
N ASN A 845 21.69 21.30 3.74
CA ASN A 845 22.65 20.21 3.72
C ASN A 845 24.00 20.60 4.36
N GLU A 846 24.37 21.88 4.35
CA GLU A 846 25.62 22.36 4.94
C GLU A 846 25.58 22.23 6.46
N ASN A 847 24.49 22.67 7.06
CA ASN A 847 24.28 22.57 8.49
C ASN A 847 23.61 21.26 8.92
N GLY A 848 23.24 20.40 7.96
CA GLY A 848 22.58 19.13 8.23
C GLY A 848 21.20 19.28 8.89
N ILE A 849 20.45 20.33 8.55
CA ILE A 849 19.10 20.58 9.07
C ILE A 849 18.09 20.37 7.97
N THR A 850 17.08 19.56 8.21
CA THR A 850 15.89 19.51 7.35
C THR A 850 14.64 19.73 8.21
N ALA A 851 13.69 20.50 7.68
CA ALA A 851 12.39 20.67 8.30
C ALA A 851 11.31 20.51 7.22
N SER A 852 10.20 19.85 7.55
CA SER A 852 9.06 19.73 6.65
C SER A 852 7.76 19.96 7.42
N PHE A 853 6.91 20.81 6.88
CA PHE A 853 5.54 21.01 7.32
C PHE A 853 4.62 20.62 6.19
N MET A 854 3.72 19.66 6.43
CA MET A 854 2.85 19.08 5.42
C MET A 854 1.39 19.19 5.85
N VAL A 855 0.53 19.47 4.90
CA VAL A 855 -0.93 19.52 5.06
C VAL A 855 -1.57 18.62 4.02
N ASN A 856 -2.41 17.70 4.46
CA ASN A 856 -3.22 16.83 3.61
C ASN A 856 -4.69 17.08 3.91
N ARG A 857 -5.52 17.22 2.86
CA ARG A 857 -6.97 17.26 2.97
C ARG A 857 -7.61 16.51 1.81
N VAL A 858 -8.50 15.58 2.16
CA VAL A 858 -9.33 14.81 1.23
C VAL A 858 -10.76 15.30 1.37
N GLY A 859 -11.43 15.55 0.27
CA GLY A 859 -12.83 15.97 0.27
C GLY A 859 -13.80 14.86 0.70
N ARG A 860 -15.05 15.19 0.83
CA ARG A 860 -16.13 14.26 1.17
C ARG A 860 -16.17 13.10 0.16
N ARG A 861 -16.35 11.88 0.64
CA ARG A 861 -16.46 10.70 -0.22
C ARG A 861 -17.47 9.70 0.35
N ILE A 862 -18.10 8.90 -0.49
CA ILE A 862 -18.98 7.80 -0.07
C ILE A 862 -18.09 6.72 0.58
N ALA A 863 -18.32 6.45 1.85
CA ALA A 863 -17.71 5.37 2.58
C ALA A 863 -18.52 4.07 2.44
N PHE A 864 -19.83 4.15 2.65
CA PHE A 864 -20.74 3.03 2.49
C PHE A 864 -21.89 3.44 1.60
N VAL A 865 -22.21 2.57 0.65
CA VAL A 865 -23.30 2.80 -0.29
C VAL A 865 -24.65 2.54 0.38
N GLY A 866 -25.61 3.37 0.06
CA GLY A 866 -27.01 3.22 0.49
C GLY A 866 -27.85 2.42 -0.50
N ASN A 867 -29.17 2.52 -0.31
CA ASN A 867 -30.20 2.01 -1.22
C ASN A 867 -31.37 3.01 -1.29
N ALA A 868 -32.46 2.67 -1.95
CA ALA A 868 -33.60 3.59 -2.11
C ALA A 868 -34.21 4.07 -0.77
N GLY A 869 -34.11 3.27 0.28
CA GLY A 869 -34.60 3.59 1.63
C GLY A 869 -33.56 4.09 2.60
N ILE A 870 -32.25 3.94 2.30
CA ILE A 870 -31.14 4.29 3.19
C ILE A 870 -30.15 5.15 2.42
N PRO A 871 -29.88 6.40 2.82
CA PRO A 871 -28.90 7.27 2.17
C PRO A 871 -27.48 6.69 2.20
N ASP A 872 -26.63 7.14 1.25
CA ASP A 872 -25.20 6.88 1.31
C ASP A 872 -24.60 7.46 2.60
N VAL A 873 -23.62 6.76 3.16
CA VAL A 873 -22.83 7.25 4.29
C VAL A 873 -21.54 7.89 3.78
N TYR A 874 -21.33 9.14 4.12
CA TYR A 874 -20.21 9.95 3.69
C TYR A 874 -19.16 10.08 4.78
N GLU A 875 -17.89 9.98 4.39
CA GLU A 875 -16.75 10.39 5.20
C GLU A 875 -16.57 11.90 5.11
N ASN A 876 -16.59 12.59 6.26
CA ASN A 876 -16.41 14.03 6.35
C ASN A 876 -14.96 14.43 6.06
N PRO A 877 -14.71 15.50 5.30
CA PRO A 877 -13.35 15.99 5.04
C PRO A 877 -12.56 16.27 6.31
N ARG A 878 -11.35 15.72 6.42
CA ARG A 878 -10.43 15.95 7.52
C ARG A 878 -9.13 16.57 7.03
N THR A 879 -8.60 17.51 7.79
CA THR A 879 -7.28 18.10 7.54
C THR A 879 -6.25 17.49 8.48
N VAL A 880 -5.21 16.91 7.92
CA VAL A 880 -4.07 16.35 8.63
C VAL A 880 -2.88 17.27 8.45
N MET A 881 -2.24 17.66 9.55
CA MET A 881 -1.05 18.51 9.56
C MET A 881 0.09 17.80 10.27
N ASP A 882 1.23 17.73 9.61
CA ASP A 882 2.43 17.06 10.11
C ASP A 882 3.62 18.02 10.10
N LEU A 883 4.47 17.97 11.13
CA LEU A 883 5.74 18.70 11.22
C LEU A 883 6.86 17.71 11.54
N GLN A 884 7.93 17.76 10.77
CA GLN A 884 9.14 16.99 11.06
C GLN A 884 10.37 17.88 10.99
N VAL A 885 11.26 17.69 11.95
CA VAL A 885 12.58 18.33 11.98
C VAL A 885 13.65 17.25 12.15
N THR A 886 14.69 17.33 11.34
CA THR A 886 15.87 16.46 11.48
C THR A 886 17.14 17.27 11.60
N LYS A 887 18.09 16.75 12.39
CA LYS A 887 19.42 17.32 12.54
C LYS A 887 20.45 16.21 12.37
N THR A 888 21.36 16.39 11.44
CA THR A 888 22.53 15.52 11.27
C THR A 888 23.67 16.05 12.12
N ILE A 889 24.23 15.20 12.97
CA ILE A 889 25.35 15.51 13.87
C ILE A 889 26.53 14.65 13.44
N PHE A 890 27.73 15.22 13.41
CA PHE A 890 28.98 14.52 13.03
C PHE A 890 28.90 13.79 11.69
N LYS A 891 28.04 14.28 10.75
CA LYS A 891 27.78 13.68 9.41
C LYS A 891 27.26 12.23 9.42
N ARG A 892 27.02 11.62 10.58
CA ARG A 892 26.67 10.20 10.73
C ARG A 892 25.42 9.96 11.58
N LEU A 893 25.20 10.75 12.60
CA LEU A 893 24.06 10.64 13.51
C LEU A 893 22.95 11.58 13.08
N ILE A 894 21.80 11.05 12.74
CA ILE A 894 20.60 11.81 12.38
C ILE A 894 19.61 11.70 13.53
N LEU A 895 19.28 12.84 14.14
CA LEU A 895 18.19 12.96 15.10
C LEU A 895 16.95 13.47 14.38
N LYS A 896 15.80 12.91 14.70
CA LYS A 896 14.52 13.18 14.06
C LYS A 896 13.45 13.43 15.14
N LEU A 897 12.75 14.55 15.02
CA LEU A 897 11.58 14.87 15.83
C LEU A 897 10.39 15.06 14.89
N THR A 898 9.28 14.38 15.17
CA THR A 898 8.09 14.38 14.33
C THR A 898 6.84 14.64 15.17
N PHE A 899 5.98 15.51 14.69
CA PHE A 899 4.64 15.76 15.20
C PHE A 899 3.65 15.39 14.08
N ALA A 900 2.87 14.35 14.27
CA ALA A 900 1.89 13.89 13.28
C ALA A 900 0.47 14.15 13.78
N ASP A 901 -0.40 14.49 12.84
CA ASP A 901 -1.81 14.84 13.05
C ASP A 901 -1.99 15.92 14.14
N LEU A 902 -1.34 17.07 13.96
CA LEU A 902 -1.35 18.19 14.90
C LEU A 902 -2.75 18.67 15.29
N LEU A 903 -3.71 18.58 14.36
CA LEU A 903 -5.09 18.99 14.61
C LEU A 903 -5.91 17.96 15.37
N ALA A 904 -5.57 16.67 15.22
CA ALA A 904 -6.28 15.53 15.82
C ALA A 904 -7.80 15.60 15.62
N GLN A 905 -8.25 16.03 14.43
CA GLN A 905 -9.66 16.10 14.10
C GLN A 905 -10.30 14.71 14.10
N ASN A 906 -11.55 14.63 14.57
CA ASN A 906 -12.30 13.38 14.49
C ASN A 906 -12.53 12.96 13.03
N GLN A 907 -12.59 11.65 12.84
CA GLN A 907 -13.07 11.00 11.62
C GLN A 907 -14.56 10.79 11.79
N VAL A 908 -15.35 11.57 11.07
CA VAL A 908 -16.83 11.54 11.15
C VAL A 908 -17.38 10.92 9.88
N PHE A 909 -18.31 9.97 10.05
CA PHE A 909 -19.09 9.38 8.96
C PHE A 909 -20.57 9.70 9.20
N TYR A 910 -21.27 10.17 8.18
CA TYR A 910 -22.60 10.68 8.33
C TYR A 910 -23.50 10.43 7.12
N MET A 911 -24.80 10.40 7.32
CA MET A 911 -25.83 10.46 6.29
C MET A 911 -26.23 11.91 6.09
N ASP A 912 -26.09 12.42 4.86
CA ASP A 912 -26.42 13.80 4.47
C ASP A 912 -27.93 13.89 4.17
N LEU A 913 -28.73 14.16 5.21
CA LEU A 913 -30.18 14.11 5.10
C LEU A 913 -30.78 15.33 4.38
N ASP A 914 -30.20 16.51 4.57
CA ASP A 914 -30.64 17.74 3.92
C ASP A 914 -30.02 17.92 2.51
N LYS A 915 -29.16 16.99 2.08
CA LYS A 915 -28.52 16.93 0.76
C LYS A 915 -27.70 18.19 0.43
N ASN A 916 -27.22 18.90 1.45
CA ASN A 916 -26.45 20.14 1.26
C ASN A 916 -24.96 19.91 1.00
N LYS A 917 -24.50 18.65 1.04
CA LYS A 917 -23.11 18.21 0.82
C LYS A 917 -22.12 18.67 1.90
N LYS A 918 -22.59 19.06 3.07
CA LYS A 918 -21.81 19.49 4.23
C LYS A 918 -22.32 18.81 5.48
N PHE A 919 -21.42 18.38 6.34
CA PHE A 919 -21.81 17.82 7.63
C PHE A 919 -22.33 18.90 8.56
N ASN A 920 -23.50 18.65 9.15
CA ASN A 920 -24.12 19.45 10.20
C ASN A 920 -24.66 18.50 11.29
N ALA A 921 -24.05 18.53 12.47
CA ALA A 921 -24.40 17.62 13.56
C ALA A 921 -25.87 17.72 14.03
N ASP A 922 -26.52 18.87 13.82
CA ASP A 922 -27.91 19.08 14.20
C ASP A 922 -28.93 18.58 13.16
N LYS A 923 -28.49 18.32 11.93
CA LYS A 923 -29.37 17.95 10.80
C LYS A 923 -29.05 16.58 10.20
N ASP A 924 -27.78 16.13 10.31
CA ASP A 924 -27.29 14.93 9.71
C ASP A 924 -27.16 13.81 10.73
N ASN A 925 -27.34 12.58 10.29
CA ASN A 925 -27.17 11.42 11.14
C ASN A 925 -25.69 11.02 11.19
N THR A 926 -25.03 11.21 12.32
CA THR A 926 -23.68 10.69 12.56
C THR A 926 -23.74 9.18 12.72
N VAL A 927 -23.08 8.45 11.80
CA VAL A 927 -22.99 6.97 11.80
C VAL A 927 -21.77 6.50 12.59
N PHE A 928 -20.61 7.08 12.33
CA PHE A 928 -19.38 6.80 13.09
C PHE A 928 -18.67 8.11 13.43
N ASP A 929 -18.10 8.18 14.63
CA ASP A 929 -17.24 9.27 15.08
C ASP A 929 -16.10 8.70 15.95
N TYR A 930 -14.85 8.99 15.60
CA TYR A 930 -13.67 8.59 16.37
C TYR A 930 -12.43 9.45 16.09
N SER A 931 -11.48 9.43 17.01
CA SER A 931 -10.20 10.15 16.89
C SER A 931 -9.01 9.19 16.84
N PHE A 932 -7.93 9.65 16.19
CA PHE A 932 -6.62 8.97 16.20
C PHE A 932 -5.62 9.56 17.20
N GLY A 933 -5.92 10.74 17.76
CA GLY A 933 -5.02 11.49 18.62
C GLY A 933 -3.79 12.06 17.88
N ARG A 934 -2.99 12.83 18.61
CA ARG A 934 -1.71 13.39 18.13
C ARG A 934 -0.58 12.42 18.41
N THR A 935 0.37 12.34 17.51
CA THR A 935 1.55 11.49 17.71
C THR A 935 2.82 12.33 17.71
N ILE A 936 3.66 12.17 18.72
CA ILE A 936 4.99 12.81 18.83
C ILE A 936 6.01 11.67 18.79
N SER A 937 6.96 11.74 17.85
CA SER A 937 7.98 10.70 17.69
C SER A 937 9.38 11.31 17.78
N PHE A 938 10.24 10.62 18.48
CA PHE A 938 11.68 10.90 18.50
C PHE A 938 12.44 9.70 17.96
N GLY A 939 13.34 9.94 17.02
CA GLY A 939 14.16 8.91 16.38
C GLY A 939 15.62 9.28 16.30
N ALA A 940 16.46 8.28 16.31
CA ALA A 940 17.90 8.38 16.07
C ALA A 940 18.32 7.35 15.02
N SER A 941 19.14 7.75 14.07
CA SER A 941 19.68 6.90 13.02
C SER A 941 21.18 7.17 12.86
N ILE A 942 21.96 6.11 12.77
CA ILE A 942 23.42 6.19 12.54
C ILE A 942 23.77 5.44 11.26
N LYS A 943 24.66 6.01 10.46
CA LYS A 943 25.17 5.41 9.22
C LYS A 943 26.69 5.44 9.23
N PHE A 944 27.30 4.28 8.94
CA PHE A 944 28.73 4.06 8.81
C PHE A 944 29.11 3.76 7.37
#